data_e0a28e12d57cc4f93254e682195be2d9
#
_entry.id   e0a28e12d57cc4f93254e682195be2d9
#
_cell.length_a   1.000
_cell.length_b   1.000
_cell.length_c   1.000
_cell.angle_alpha   90.00
_cell.angle_beta   90.00
_cell.angle_gamma   90.00
#
_symmetry.space_group_name_H-M   'P 1'
#
loop_
_entity.id
_entity.type
_entity.pdbx_description
1 polymer ?
#
loop_
_entity_poly.entity_id
_entity_poly.type
_entity_poly.pdbx_seq_one_letter_code
_entity_poly.pdbx_strand_id
1 'polypeptide(L)'
;MRKLVSLLLVLGVTMTFGQERGAVIDTVLTQNLEEVVVSSGVITVAKDRKTPIALSKISAAEVQLKVGNQEFPEIMNNTPGVYATKQGGGYGDSRITLRGFDQRNTSFLINGQPVNDMENGWVYWSNWQGLTDVASGIQIQRGLGASKLAVPSVGGTVSIFTKSAEKAEGGSYTTVVGNDGYFKNTVAYNTGLSENGWSSSFLLSKWQGDGYIYNTSGEGWTYFGAIGYAPVDSKHSLNFSLLGAGQWHHQRDVWVSIRDYQNFGEEGIDQRWNSNGGTLNGEEFSMRRNFYNKPLATFNWDYDISDNVKLATSFYGSAGRGGGTGPRGRNYYNAETDILPFRKDLTEHYLENGRGSRDANGFIDFDAVVAYNQSNTGPYTGDISRFGGLKIGSNGFKNDGVNRAALIRRASMNSHDWIGAISNLNIKSGKMTYSVGIDVRDYKGYHYRVLNNLMGLDGYYSTGNKNSAGQIIETTIEANPFKDTGIKGPKIDYYNVGKVGWQGLNFLAEYDDNGITGVVQAGYSNKSFQRIDYFDSPGNFESEKKNVGGGYVKGGANYNFNENSNVFFNAGFISRQPSFDAVFPNYANNVNPDLQNEEIKSIELGYGYVGSALNVKVNVYSTNWGNRFVTRSLSNQQGVDGSAQFKDIDVRHNGLEVEAKYRPNGFLQFKGMVSIGDWKYTKDFEAELFDDNQQSIGTGTLYLKDAKVGDAAQFVSYLEADWRVNDFNFDVGYRFVDNLYADYSITDSEFTQPGNKGALKLPSYGLVDVGSTWKFKLFGNDTRLRLNINNLLDTVYIAESNTNIHAADGSPQWNGVDTRNSVWFGFGRTWNASLKYRF
;
A
#
# COMPACT_ATOMS: atom_id res chain seq x y z
N MET A 1 -32.69 -4.23 7.45
CA MET A 1 -33.65 -3.74 6.45
C MET A 1 -34.78 -2.89 7.05
N ARG A 2 -35.53 -3.29 8.08
CA ARG A 2 -36.62 -2.45 8.65
C ARG A 2 -36.17 -1.10 9.23
N LYS A 3 -35.01 -1.00 9.87
CA LYS A 3 -34.45 0.26 10.40
C LYS A 3 -33.91 1.22 9.32
N LEU A 4 -33.49 0.72 8.17
CA LEU A 4 -33.01 1.53 7.04
C LEU A 4 -34.16 2.21 6.30
N VAL A 5 -35.31 1.52 6.18
CA VAL A 5 -36.52 2.06 5.56
C VAL A 5 -37.12 3.17 6.42
N SER A 6 -37.01 3.11 7.74
CA SER A 6 -37.48 4.18 8.64
C SER A 6 -36.64 5.45 8.56
N LEU A 7 -35.33 5.35 8.30
CA LEU A 7 -34.44 6.52 8.14
C LEU A 7 -34.70 7.22 6.78
N LEU A 8 -35.04 6.48 5.74
CA LEU A 8 -35.40 7.03 4.42
C LEU A 8 -36.80 7.70 4.42
N LEU A 9 -37.71 7.27 5.29
CA LEU A 9 -39.07 7.86 5.40
C LEU A 9 -39.03 9.19 6.22
N VAL A 10 -38.11 9.37 7.14
CA VAL A 10 -37.96 10.63 7.89
C VAL A 10 -37.32 11.73 7.04
N LEU A 11 -36.48 11.39 6.06
CA LEU A 11 -35.92 12.33 5.08
C LEU A 11 -36.93 12.76 4.00
N GLY A 12 -38.01 12.01 3.80
CA GLY A 12 -39.03 12.29 2.79
C GLY A 12 -40.10 13.31 3.18
N VAL A 13 -40.22 13.68 4.46
CA VAL A 13 -41.34 14.50 4.98
C VAL A 13 -41.02 16.00 5.09
N THR A 14 -39.76 16.43 4.91
CA THR A 14 -39.35 17.84 5.02
C THR A 14 -39.20 18.58 3.69
N MET A 15 -39.64 18.02 2.56
CA MET A 15 -39.46 18.60 1.22
C MET A 15 -40.65 19.35 0.63
N THR A 16 -41.45 20.03 1.43
CA THR A 16 -42.43 20.94 0.86
C THR A 16 -42.27 22.29 1.55
N PHE A 17 -41.64 23.20 0.87
CA PHE A 17 -41.76 24.67 0.85
C PHE A 17 -40.40 25.32 0.57
N GLY A 18 -40.25 25.84 -0.67
CA GLY A 18 -39.15 26.73 -1.03
C GLY A 18 -39.30 27.25 -2.45
N GLN A 19 -39.86 28.42 -2.57
CA GLN A 19 -40.04 29.14 -3.84
C GLN A 19 -38.70 29.55 -4.46
N GLU A 20 -38.67 29.48 -5.80
CA GLU A 20 -37.57 29.90 -6.67
C GLU A 20 -37.08 31.33 -6.41
N ARG A 21 -35.78 31.47 -6.20
CA ARG A 21 -35.01 32.63 -6.60
C ARG A 21 -33.87 32.13 -7.44
N GLY A 22 -33.74 32.66 -8.69
CA GLY A 22 -32.72 32.30 -9.64
C GLY A 22 -31.33 32.36 -9.05
N ALA A 23 -30.73 31.17 -8.88
CA ALA A 23 -29.36 31.03 -8.42
C ALA A 23 -28.43 31.37 -9.57
N VAL A 24 -27.56 32.34 -9.38
CA VAL A 24 -26.34 32.50 -10.17
C VAL A 24 -25.53 31.22 -9.93
N ILE A 25 -25.44 30.43 -10.97
CA ILE A 25 -24.63 29.22 -10.98
C ILE A 25 -23.19 29.65 -10.74
N ASP A 26 -22.63 29.28 -9.58
CA ASP A 26 -21.21 29.48 -9.29
C ASP A 26 -20.40 28.52 -10.19
N THR A 27 -20.06 29.00 -11.38
CA THR A 27 -19.31 28.31 -12.42
C THR A 27 -17.88 27.98 -11.99
N VAL A 28 -17.38 28.56 -10.92
CA VAL A 28 -16.00 28.37 -10.46
C VAL A 28 -15.74 26.96 -9.89
N LEU A 29 -16.76 26.27 -9.35
CA LEU A 29 -16.60 24.91 -8.82
C LEU A 29 -16.90 23.81 -9.85
N THR A 30 -17.62 24.10 -10.92
CA THR A 30 -17.89 23.15 -12.00
C THR A 30 -16.75 23.08 -13.02
N GLN A 31 -15.99 24.14 -13.24
CA GLN A 31 -14.83 24.15 -14.14
C GLN A 31 -13.57 23.50 -13.54
N ASN A 32 -13.40 23.48 -12.21
CA ASN A 32 -12.21 22.90 -11.57
C ASN A 32 -12.28 21.38 -11.30
N LEU A 33 -13.37 20.71 -11.65
CA LEU A 33 -13.55 19.27 -11.36
C LEU A 33 -13.09 18.33 -12.49
N GLU A 34 -12.74 18.85 -13.66
CA GLU A 34 -12.41 18.02 -14.82
C GLU A 34 -10.96 18.09 -15.30
N GLU A 35 -10.20 19.09 -14.90
CA GLU A 35 -8.84 19.26 -15.41
C GLU A 35 -7.79 18.65 -14.46
N VAL A 36 -7.41 17.42 -14.76
CA VAL A 36 -6.15 16.87 -14.25
C VAL A 36 -5.03 17.62 -14.98
N VAL A 37 -4.37 18.55 -14.30
CA VAL A 37 -3.24 19.28 -14.88
C VAL A 37 -2.08 18.29 -15.04
N VAL A 38 -1.80 17.89 -16.26
CA VAL A 38 -0.73 16.95 -16.60
C VAL A 38 0.55 17.73 -16.84
N SER A 39 1.59 17.43 -16.09
CA SER A 39 2.89 18.13 -16.15
C SER A 39 3.83 17.65 -17.27
N SER A 40 3.45 16.61 -18.02
CA SER A 40 4.26 16.06 -19.11
C SER A 40 3.44 15.20 -20.07
N GLY A 41 3.80 15.23 -21.35
CA GLY A 41 3.23 14.38 -22.41
C GLY A 41 3.56 12.89 -22.30
N VAL A 42 4.45 12.51 -21.37
CA VAL A 42 4.73 11.10 -21.02
C VAL A 42 3.54 10.46 -20.31
N ILE A 43 2.73 11.27 -19.62
CA ILE A 43 1.61 10.79 -18.82
C ILE A 43 0.43 10.42 -19.72
N THR A 44 -0.10 9.22 -19.53
CA THR A 44 -1.32 8.80 -20.21
C THR A 44 -2.53 9.14 -19.36
N VAL A 45 -3.34 10.07 -19.82
CA VAL A 45 -4.64 10.37 -19.21
C VAL A 45 -5.72 9.67 -20.03
N ALA A 46 -6.38 8.67 -19.42
CA ALA A 46 -7.54 8.05 -20.05
C ALA A 46 -8.71 9.04 -20.10
N LYS A 47 -9.41 9.07 -21.24
CA LYS A 47 -10.53 9.96 -21.49
C LYS A 47 -11.85 9.21 -21.33
N ASP A 48 -12.75 9.78 -20.52
CA ASP A 48 -14.11 9.25 -20.40
C ASP A 48 -14.77 9.17 -21.79
N ARG A 49 -15.51 8.08 -22.05
CA ARG A 49 -16.25 7.82 -23.28
C ARG A 49 -15.41 7.77 -24.58
N LYS A 50 -14.08 7.71 -24.46
CA LYS A 50 -13.14 7.51 -25.57
C LYS A 50 -12.25 6.30 -25.31
N THR A 51 -11.53 6.30 -24.21
CA THR A 51 -10.67 5.16 -23.86
C THR A 51 -11.54 3.98 -23.42
N PRO A 52 -11.42 2.80 -24.06
CA PRO A 52 -12.29 1.64 -23.78
C PRO A 52 -11.88 0.89 -22.50
N ILE A 53 -11.99 1.53 -21.35
CA ILE A 53 -11.60 0.99 -20.03
C ILE A 53 -12.53 1.45 -18.93
N ALA A 54 -12.60 0.68 -17.85
CA ALA A 54 -13.25 1.09 -16.61
C ALA A 54 -12.38 2.13 -15.89
N LEU A 55 -12.91 3.35 -15.74
CA LEU A 55 -12.17 4.51 -15.27
C LEU A 55 -12.89 5.24 -14.15
N SER A 56 -12.19 5.48 -13.02
CA SER A 56 -12.62 6.39 -11.96
C SER A 56 -11.59 7.50 -11.75
N LYS A 57 -12.06 8.68 -11.35
CA LYS A 57 -11.22 9.85 -11.09
C LYS A 57 -11.55 10.41 -9.71
N ILE A 58 -10.51 10.76 -8.95
CA ILE A 58 -10.60 11.48 -7.68
C ILE A 58 -9.89 12.81 -7.87
N SER A 59 -10.60 13.90 -7.68
CA SER A 59 -10.06 15.25 -7.86
C SER A 59 -9.17 15.68 -6.69
N ALA A 60 -8.29 16.68 -6.92
CA ALA A 60 -7.51 17.31 -5.86
C ALA A 60 -8.38 17.83 -4.70
N ALA A 61 -9.56 18.36 -5.01
CA ALA A 61 -10.51 18.84 -4.01
C ALA A 61 -11.02 17.70 -3.11
N GLU A 62 -11.37 16.56 -3.69
CA GLU A 62 -11.78 15.35 -2.92
C GLU A 62 -10.64 14.82 -2.05
N VAL A 63 -9.42 14.73 -2.58
CA VAL A 63 -8.23 14.34 -1.79
C VAL A 63 -8.09 15.27 -0.58
N GLN A 64 -8.05 16.59 -0.80
CA GLN A 64 -7.82 17.56 0.27
C GLN A 64 -8.96 17.66 1.30
N LEU A 65 -10.20 17.36 0.93
CA LEU A 65 -11.33 17.39 1.84
C LEU A 65 -11.43 16.13 2.70
N LYS A 66 -11.11 14.97 2.14
CA LYS A 66 -11.36 13.68 2.79
C LYS A 66 -10.14 13.10 3.50
N VAL A 67 -8.92 13.46 3.09
CA VAL A 67 -7.72 12.83 3.64
C VAL A 67 -7.58 13.05 5.14
N GLY A 68 -7.70 14.30 5.62
CA GLY A 68 -7.54 14.63 7.06
C GLY A 68 -6.33 13.92 7.68
N ASN A 69 -6.59 12.98 8.58
CA ASN A 69 -5.63 12.06 9.21
C ASN A 69 -5.68 10.64 8.64
N GLN A 70 -6.39 10.43 7.50
CA GLN A 70 -6.41 9.15 6.79
C GLN A 70 -5.15 8.99 5.93
N GLU A 71 -4.85 7.75 5.58
CA GLU A 71 -3.75 7.42 4.69
C GLU A 71 -4.16 7.50 3.21
N PHE A 72 -3.17 7.68 2.34
CA PHE A 72 -3.42 7.88 0.92
C PHE A 72 -4.24 6.76 0.25
N PRO A 73 -4.01 5.45 0.51
CA PRO A 73 -4.81 4.37 -0.07
C PRO A 73 -6.29 4.41 0.31
N GLU A 74 -6.62 4.87 1.52
CA GLU A 74 -8.01 4.87 2.01
C GLU A 74 -8.91 5.84 1.23
N ILE A 75 -8.33 6.91 0.66
CA ILE A 75 -9.06 7.88 -0.18
C ILE A 75 -9.71 7.18 -1.39
N MET A 76 -9.11 6.07 -1.85
CA MET A 76 -9.58 5.29 -3.00
C MET A 76 -10.65 4.26 -2.64
N ASN A 77 -10.96 4.04 -1.35
CA ASN A 77 -11.92 3.03 -0.88
C ASN A 77 -13.35 3.20 -1.41
N ASN A 78 -13.70 4.40 -1.89
CA ASN A 78 -15.01 4.70 -2.48
C ASN A 78 -15.05 4.47 -4.00
N THR A 79 -14.03 3.80 -4.54
CA THR A 79 -13.94 3.39 -5.94
C THR A 79 -14.31 1.92 -6.07
N PRO A 80 -15.13 1.49 -7.06
CA PRO A 80 -15.44 0.09 -7.25
C PRO A 80 -14.20 -0.79 -7.39
N GLY A 81 -14.23 -1.97 -6.77
CA GLY A 81 -13.15 -2.95 -6.82
C GLY A 81 -11.95 -2.62 -5.93
N VAL A 82 -11.93 -1.48 -5.25
CA VAL A 82 -10.87 -1.10 -4.30
C VAL A 82 -11.22 -1.54 -2.88
N TYR A 83 -10.24 -2.16 -2.22
CA TYR A 83 -10.27 -2.42 -0.79
C TYR A 83 -8.91 -2.05 -0.19
N ALA A 84 -8.89 -1.02 0.64
CA ALA A 84 -7.70 -0.55 1.34
C ALA A 84 -7.91 -0.64 2.86
N THR A 85 -6.87 -1.07 3.55
CA THR A 85 -6.83 -1.23 5.01
C THR A 85 -5.63 -0.50 5.59
N LYS A 86 -5.63 -0.28 6.90
CA LYS A 86 -4.48 0.27 7.64
C LYS A 86 -3.51 -0.82 8.10
N GLN A 87 -3.79 -2.09 7.81
CA GLN A 87 -3.06 -3.25 8.31
C GLN A 87 -2.80 -3.15 9.84
N GLY A 88 -1.54 -3.15 10.24
CA GLY A 88 -1.16 -2.98 11.63
C GLY A 88 -1.52 -1.63 12.25
N GLY A 89 -1.82 -0.61 11.46
CA GLY A 89 -2.36 0.66 11.94
C GLY A 89 -1.33 1.71 12.33
N GLY A 90 -0.04 1.53 12.00
CA GLY A 90 0.95 2.59 12.04
C GLY A 90 0.77 3.57 10.88
N TYR A 91 1.38 4.74 10.97
CA TYR A 91 1.34 5.75 9.90
C TYR A 91 2.07 5.26 8.65
N GLY A 92 1.34 5.10 7.53
CA GLY A 92 1.89 4.65 6.25
C GLY A 92 1.97 3.13 6.09
N ASP A 93 1.33 2.37 6.97
CA ASP A 93 1.29 0.91 6.90
C ASP A 93 0.18 0.36 6.01
N SER A 94 -0.57 1.23 5.35
CA SER A 94 -1.72 0.82 4.51
C SER A 94 -1.37 -0.19 3.43
N ARG A 95 -2.37 -1.00 3.11
CA ARG A 95 -2.39 -1.91 1.98
C ARG A 95 -3.61 -1.60 1.10
N ILE A 96 -3.51 -1.88 -0.19
CA ILE A 96 -4.60 -1.73 -1.14
C ILE A 96 -4.66 -2.92 -2.08
N THR A 97 -5.87 -3.36 -2.36
CA THR A 97 -6.17 -4.32 -3.43
C THR A 97 -7.09 -3.68 -4.46
N LEU A 98 -6.95 -4.09 -5.71
CA LEU A 98 -7.81 -3.67 -6.82
C LEU A 98 -8.37 -4.90 -7.53
N ARG A 99 -9.69 -5.11 -7.49
CA ARG A 99 -10.36 -6.32 -8.00
C ARG A 99 -9.80 -7.62 -7.41
N GLY A 100 -9.40 -7.60 -6.13
CA GLY A 100 -8.77 -8.74 -5.46
C GLY A 100 -7.30 -8.97 -5.82
N PHE A 101 -6.73 -8.15 -6.70
CA PHE A 101 -5.29 -8.17 -6.96
C PHE A 101 -4.58 -7.31 -5.92
N ASP A 102 -3.60 -7.91 -5.26
CA ASP A 102 -2.72 -7.23 -4.33
C ASP A 102 -1.95 -6.08 -5.02
N GLN A 103 -1.53 -5.06 -4.27
CA GLN A 103 -0.82 -3.89 -4.78
C GLN A 103 0.45 -4.20 -5.58
N ARG A 104 1.11 -5.35 -5.36
CA ARG A 104 2.23 -5.83 -6.19
C ARG A 104 1.85 -6.11 -7.64
N ASN A 105 0.56 -6.31 -7.88
CA ASN A 105 -0.02 -6.69 -9.16
C ASN A 105 -0.81 -5.56 -9.82
N THR A 106 -0.79 -4.38 -9.19
CA THR A 106 -1.36 -3.12 -9.67
C THR A 106 -0.23 -2.12 -9.93
N SER A 107 -0.21 -1.49 -11.09
CA SER A 107 0.81 -0.47 -11.40
C SER A 107 0.44 0.86 -10.76
N PHE A 108 1.28 1.35 -9.86
CA PHE A 108 1.16 2.69 -9.29
C PHE A 108 2.16 3.63 -9.95
N LEU A 109 1.63 4.73 -10.49
CA LEU A 109 2.42 5.72 -11.22
C LEU A 109 2.32 7.07 -10.52
N ILE A 110 3.47 7.71 -10.27
CA ILE A 110 3.52 9.12 -9.87
C ILE A 110 4.03 9.90 -11.07
N ASN A 111 3.22 10.80 -11.62
CA ASN A 111 3.52 11.55 -12.84
C ASN A 111 4.01 10.66 -14.01
N GLY A 112 3.40 9.49 -14.17
CA GLY A 112 3.74 8.51 -15.20
C GLY A 112 4.91 7.58 -14.87
N GLN A 113 5.60 7.78 -13.76
CA GLN A 113 6.74 6.95 -13.33
C GLN A 113 6.26 5.82 -12.42
N PRO A 114 6.56 4.55 -12.72
CA PRO A 114 6.22 3.43 -11.85
C PRO A 114 6.97 3.50 -10.52
N VAL A 115 6.23 3.38 -9.41
CA VAL A 115 6.79 3.45 -8.05
C VAL A 115 6.75 2.13 -7.29
N ASN A 116 6.19 1.09 -7.90
CA ASN A 116 6.31 -0.26 -7.37
C ASN A 116 7.78 -0.67 -7.29
N ASP A 117 8.16 -1.32 -6.20
CA ASP A 117 9.50 -1.87 -6.00
C ASP A 117 9.87 -2.85 -7.14
N MET A 118 11.09 -2.75 -7.66
CA MET A 118 11.49 -3.54 -8.83
C MET A 118 11.84 -4.99 -8.50
N GLU A 119 12.09 -5.32 -7.25
CA GLU A 119 12.34 -6.70 -6.81
C GLU A 119 11.03 -7.44 -6.56
N ASN A 120 10.20 -6.92 -5.64
CA ASN A 120 9.00 -7.62 -5.14
C ASN A 120 7.67 -7.03 -5.60
N GLY A 121 7.67 -5.85 -6.26
CA GLY A 121 6.47 -5.17 -6.74
C GLY A 121 5.68 -4.40 -5.68
N TRP A 122 6.09 -4.42 -4.42
CA TRP A 122 5.36 -3.78 -3.33
C TRP A 122 5.39 -2.24 -3.42
N VAL A 123 4.34 -1.58 -2.92
CA VAL A 123 4.33 -0.14 -2.68
C VAL A 123 4.30 0.09 -1.18
N TYR A 124 5.39 0.60 -0.62
CA TYR A 124 5.48 0.96 0.78
C TYR A 124 4.93 2.37 0.97
N TRP A 125 3.69 2.51 1.42
CA TRP A 125 2.98 3.79 1.48
C TRP A 125 3.62 4.78 2.46
N SER A 126 4.33 4.30 3.47
CA SER A 126 5.18 5.12 4.35
C SER A 126 6.22 5.97 3.59
N ASN A 127 6.70 5.50 2.44
CA ASN A 127 7.62 6.24 1.58
C ASN A 127 6.94 7.38 0.81
N TRP A 128 5.60 7.37 0.74
CA TRP A 128 4.78 8.24 -0.09
C TRP A 128 3.74 9.04 0.70
N GLN A 129 3.87 9.17 2.00
CA GLN A 129 2.91 9.91 2.85
C GLN A 129 2.68 11.35 2.39
N GLY A 130 3.69 11.98 1.79
CA GLY A 130 3.58 13.32 1.22
C GLY A 130 2.65 13.46 0.02
N LEU A 131 2.19 12.35 -0.58
CA LEU A 131 1.24 12.41 -1.70
C LEU A 131 -0.08 13.09 -1.33
N THR A 132 -0.53 12.97 -0.10
CA THR A 132 -1.74 13.65 0.40
C THR A 132 -1.66 15.18 0.30
N ASP A 133 -0.46 15.74 0.34
CA ASP A 133 -0.22 17.20 0.29
C ASP A 133 -0.04 17.72 -1.13
N VAL A 134 0.52 16.89 -2.02
CA VAL A 134 0.94 17.32 -3.36
C VAL A 134 0.06 16.77 -4.48
N ALA A 135 -0.82 15.79 -4.22
CA ALA A 135 -1.67 15.21 -5.25
C ALA A 135 -2.62 16.26 -5.85
N SER A 136 -2.60 16.39 -7.18
CA SER A 136 -3.51 17.20 -7.98
C SER A 136 -4.65 16.38 -8.61
N GLY A 137 -4.60 15.06 -8.48
CA GLY A 137 -5.65 14.13 -8.92
C GLY A 137 -5.17 12.70 -8.93
N ILE A 138 -6.13 11.77 -8.91
CA ILE A 138 -5.88 10.34 -9.02
C ILE A 138 -6.77 9.79 -10.13
N GLN A 139 -6.21 8.98 -11.01
CA GLN A 139 -6.92 8.25 -12.02
C GLN A 139 -6.74 6.75 -11.80
N ILE A 140 -7.83 6.03 -11.60
CA ILE A 140 -7.84 4.58 -11.35
C ILE A 140 -8.41 3.91 -12.60
N GLN A 141 -7.54 3.27 -13.35
CA GLN A 141 -7.87 2.44 -14.51
C GLN A 141 -7.90 1.00 -14.05
N ARG A 142 -9.08 0.39 -14.02
CA ARG A 142 -9.26 -0.98 -13.56
C ARG A 142 -9.04 -1.97 -14.70
N GLY A 143 -8.44 -3.12 -14.41
CA GLY A 143 -8.16 -4.19 -15.39
C GLY A 143 -7.00 -3.87 -16.33
N LEU A 144 -7.18 -4.12 -17.62
CA LEU A 144 -6.09 -4.07 -18.61
C LEU A 144 -5.44 -2.69 -18.81
N GLY A 145 -6.11 -1.62 -18.42
CA GLY A 145 -5.61 -0.24 -18.48
C GLY A 145 -5.11 0.19 -19.86
N ALA A 146 -4.97 1.50 -20.05
CA ALA A 146 -4.37 2.10 -21.26
C ALA A 146 -3.12 2.89 -20.82
N SER A 147 -1.98 2.25 -20.68
CA SER A 147 -0.72 2.90 -20.30
C SER A 147 0.25 2.92 -21.48
N LYS A 148 0.91 4.05 -21.72
CA LYS A 148 2.02 4.18 -22.70
C LYS A 148 3.34 3.63 -22.14
N LEU A 149 3.30 2.67 -21.25
CA LEU A 149 4.46 2.02 -20.66
C LEU A 149 4.45 0.54 -21.01
N ALA A 150 5.63 -0.04 -21.13
CA ALA A 150 5.80 -1.48 -21.32
C ALA A 150 5.53 -2.29 -20.03
N VAL A 151 5.11 -1.64 -18.93
CA VAL A 151 4.88 -2.28 -17.62
C VAL A 151 3.57 -3.08 -17.64
N PRO A 152 3.61 -4.39 -17.49
CA PRO A 152 2.41 -5.21 -17.41
C PRO A 152 1.75 -5.06 -16.04
N SER A 153 0.50 -4.62 -16.02
CA SER A 153 -0.35 -4.56 -14.82
C SER A 153 -1.50 -5.55 -14.94
N VAL A 154 -1.79 -6.28 -13.87
CA VAL A 154 -2.86 -7.29 -13.82
C VAL A 154 -4.17 -6.68 -13.29
N GLY A 155 -4.11 -6.06 -12.10
CA GLY A 155 -5.28 -5.46 -11.43
C GLY A 155 -5.72 -4.15 -12.04
N GLY A 156 -4.79 -3.39 -12.60
CA GLY A 156 -5.05 -2.07 -13.16
C GLY A 156 -3.89 -1.09 -13.00
N THR A 157 -4.13 0.17 -13.33
CA THR A 157 -3.16 1.25 -13.19
C THR A 157 -3.74 2.38 -12.37
N VAL A 158 -3.07 2.76 -11.30
CA VAL A 158 -3.38 3.92 -10.47
C VAL A 158 -2.36 5.02 -10.80
N SER A 159 -2.82 6.06 -11.49
CA SER A 159 -1.99 7.21 -11.83
C SER A 159 -2.27 8.34 -10.86
N ILE A 160 -1.24 8.75 -10.14
CA ILE A 160 -1.26 9.85 -9.16
C ILE A 160 -0.55 11.01 -9.82
N PHE A 161 -1.27 12.11 -9.98
CA PHE A 161 -0.72 13.35 -10.51
C PHE A 161 -0.36 14.25 -9.35
N THR A 162 0.83 14.81 -9.35
CA THR A 162 1.22 15.79 -8.35
C THR A 162 1.14 17.19 -8.94
N LYS A 163 1.17 18.17 -8.06
CA LYS A 163 1.35 19.56 -8.47
C LYS A 163 2.58 19.69 -9.36
N SER A 164 2.50 20.56 -10.32
CA SER A 164 3.64 21.05 -11.12
C SER A 164 3.92 22.50 -10.72
N ALA A 165 4.84 23.13 -11.41
CA ALA A 165 4.99 24.58 -11.35
C ALA A 165 3.69 25.22 -11.85
N GLU A 166 2.86 25.75 -10.94
CA GLU A 166 1.52 26.26 -11.26
C GLU A 166 1.59 27.61 -11.96
N LYS A 167 0.65 27.82 -12.90
CA LYS A 167 0.56 29.07 -13.66
C LYS A 167 -0.06 30.22 -12.87
N ALA A 168 -0.84 29.93 -11.83
CA ALA A 168 -1.45 30.93 -10.98
C ALA A 168 -0.58 31.21 -9.77
N GLU A 169 -0.34 32.49 -9.47
CA GLU A 169 0.33 32.94 -8.26
C GLU A 169 -0.59 32.74 -7.04
N GLY A 170 0.00 32.40 -5.89
CA GLY A 170 -0.70 32.33 -4.62
C GLY A 170 -0.08 31.36 -3.63
N GLY A 171 -0.42 31.59 -2.38
CA GLY A 171 0.04 30.77 -1.27
C GLY A 171 -1.11 30.14 -0.46
N SER A 172 -0.77 29.19 0.39
CA SER A 172 -1.69 28.67 1.39
C SER A 172 -0.95 28.18 2.63
N TYR A 173 -1.62 28.35 3.77
CA TYR A 173 -1.26 27.72 5.03
C TYR A 173 -2.40 26.79 5.44
N THR A 174 -2.07 25.57 5.81
CA THR A 174 -3.03 24.58 6.27
C THR A 174 -2.57 24.01 7.61
N THR A 175 -3.45 24.00 8.61
CA THR A 175 -3.24 23.29 9.87
C THR A 175 -4.31 22.21 10.02
N VAL A 176 -3.92 21.02 10.50
CA VAL A 176 -4.83 19.91 10.79
C VAL A 176 -4.58 19.44 12.21
N VAL A 177 -5.67 19.26 12.97
CA VAL A 177 -5.66 18.62 14.28
C VAL A 177 -6.59 17.41 14.25
N GLY A 178 -6.29 16.39 15.03
CA GLY A 178 -7.12 15.20 15.12
C GLY A 178 -6.98 14.47 16.44
N ASN A 179 -7.70 13.36 16.57
CA ASN A 179 -7.55 12.50 17.74
C ASN A 179 -6.12 11.95 17.86
N ASP A 180 -5.78 11.44 19.03
CA ASP A 180 -4.48 10.81 19.35
C ASP A 180 -3.29 11.75 19.04
N GLY A 181 -3.39 13.01 19.45
CA GLY A 181 -2.30 13.98 19.30
C GLY A 181 -1.94 14.35 17.86
N TYR A 182 -2.76 13.96 16.86
CA TYR A 182 -2.43 14.26 15.46
C TYR A 182 -2.42 15.76 15.20
N PHE A 183 -1.28 16.24 14.71
CA PHE A 183 -1.05 17.63 14.35
C PHE A 183 -0.22 17.74 13.08
N LYS A 184 -0.70 18.53 12.11
CA LYS A 184 -0.01 18.77 10.85
C LYS A 184 -0.08 20.22 10.43
N ASN A 185 1.05 20.76 9.96
CA ASN A 185 1.12 22.08 9.32
C ASN A 185 1.71 21.97 7.93
N THR A 186 1.12 22.67 6.97
CA THR A 186 1.55 22.71 5.58
C THR A 186 1.59 24.15 5.09
N VAL A 187 2.72 24.57 4.54
CA VAL A 187 2.89 25.84 3.81
C VAL A 187 3.14 25.52 2.34
N ALA A 188 2.45 26.18 1.43
CA ALA A 188 2.67 26.07 0.00
C ALA A 188 2.62 27.46 -0.65
N TYR A 189 3.45 27.67 -1.67
CA TYR A 189 3.49 28.89 -2.47
C TYR A 189 3.83 28.62 -3.91
N ASN A 190 3.16 29.31 -4.83
CA ASN A 190 3.36 29.28 -6.27
C ASN A 190 3.66 30.69 -6.77
N THR A 191 4.72 30.85 -7.57
CA THR A 191 5.09 32.17 -8.11
C THR A 191 4.19 32.62 -9.26
N GLY A 192 3.38 31.74 -9.80
CA GLY A 192 2.70 31.93 -11.08
C GLY A 192 3.66 31.86 -12.28
N LEU A 193 3.10 31.96 -13.47
CA LEU A 193 3.84 31.97 -14.73
C LEU A 193 4.29 33.40 -15.07
N SER A 194 5.58 33.62 -15.11
CA SER A 194 6.16 34.92 -15.52
C SER A 194 6.02 35.16 -17.03
N GLU A 195 6.17 36.41 -17.47
CA GLU A 195 6.19 36.77 -18.90
C GLU A 195 7.24 36.03 -19.72
N ASN A 196 8.37 35.65 -19.09
CA ASN A 196 9.44 34.87 -19.70
C ASN A 196 9.21 33.35 -19.65
N GLY A 197 8.04 32.90 -19.22
CA GLY A 197 7.65 31.48 -19.20
C GLY A 197 8.15 30.68 -18.00
N TRP A 198 8.69 31.31 -16.96
CA TRP A 198 9.12 30.63 -15.73
C TRP A 198 8.02 30.56 -14.69
N SER A 199 7.93 29.44 -13.98
CA SER A 199 7.09 29.27 -12.79
C SER A 199 7.75 28.37 -11.77
N SER A 200 7.42 28.56 -10.48
CA SER A 200 7.96 27.73 -9.40
C SER A 200 6.85 27.43 -8.37
N SER A 201 6.92 26.25 -7.78
CA SER A 201 6.02 25.83 -6.70
C SER A 201 6.81 25.19 -5.58
N PHE A 202 6.46 25.52 -4.33
CA PHE A 202 7.10 24.99 -3.12
C PHE A 202 6.04 24.53 -2.13
N LEU A 203 6.35 23.45 -1.41
CA LEU A 203 5.54 22.98 -0.29
C LEU A 203 6.45 22.37 0.77
N LEU A 204 6.16 22.72 2.03
CA LEU A 204 6.76 22.10 3.19
C LEU A 204 5.64 21.76 4.18
N SER A 205 5.66 20.51 4.68
CA SER A 205 4.71 20.03 5.67
C SER A 205 5.43 19.26 6.77
N LYS A 206 4.94 19.41 8.01
CA LYS A 206 5.33 18.54 9.14
C LYS A 206 4.07 17.97 9.79
N TRP A 207 4.09 16.67 10.11
CA TRP A 207 3.06 16.02 10.90
C TRP A 207 3.68 15.24 12.07
N GLN A 208 2.87 15.04 13.11
CA GLN A 208 3.16 14.17 14.25
C GLN A 208 1.85 13.66 14.85
N GLY A 209 1.91 12.58 15.63
CA GLY A 209 0.77 12.05 16.37
C GLY A 209 1.16 10.82 17.18
N ASP A 210 0.33 10.49 18.19
CA ASP A 210 0.55 9.36 19.08
C ASP A 210 0.08 8.04 18.48
N GLY A 211 -0.75 8.13 17.41
CA GLY A 211 -1.34 6.97 16.70
C GLY A 211 -2.62 6.47 17.37
N TYR A 212 -3.58 6.02 16.54
CA TYR A 212 -4.83 5.44 17.03
C TYR A 212 -4.58 4.13 17.81
N ILE A 213 -3.67 3.31 17.35
CA ILE A 213 -3.21 2.10 18.03
C ILE A 213 -2.22 2.50 19.12
N TYR A 214 -2.31 1.92 20.31
CA TYR A 214 -1.41 2.23 21.41
C TYR A 214 0.06 1.97 21.03
N ASN A 215 0.93 2.87 21.44
CA ASN A 215 2.38 2.79 21.16
C ASN A 215 2.70 2.76 19.66
N THR A 216 1.98 3.56 18.85
CA THR A 216 2.27 3.75 17.42
C THR A 216 2.52 5.22 17.06
N SER A 217 3.15 5.95 17.95
CA SER A 217 3.55 7.35 17.68
C SER A 217 4.42 7.46 16.42
N GLY A 218 4.36 8.62 15.78
CA GLY A 218 5.14 8.90 14.59
C GLY A 218 5.24 10.37 14.26
N GLU A 219 6.20 10.68 13.41
CA GLU A 219 6.35 12.03 12.82
C GLU A 219 6.96 11.93 11.42
N GLY A 220 6.72 12.97 10.63
CA GLY A 220 7.28 13.05 9.31
C GLY A 220 7.24 14.45 8.70
N TRP A 221 8.00 14.58 7.62
CA TRP A 221 8.11 15.79 6.82
C TRP A 221 7.77 15.49 5.38
N THR A 222 7.02 16.39 4.72
CA THR A 222 6.89 16.42 3.26
C THR A 222 7.58 17.65 2.74
N TYR A 223 8.43 17.50 1.74
CA TYR A 223 9.03 18.59 1.00
C TYR A 223 8.80 18.39 -0.49
N PHE A 224 8.40 19.47 -1.15
CA PHE A 224 8.17 19.48 -2.59
C PHE A 224 8.68 20.79 -3.18
N GLY A 225 9.36 20.69 -4.32
CA GLY A 225 9.75 21.82 -5.13
C GLY A 225 9.56 21.49 -6.61
N ALA A 226 9.05 22.44 -7.38
CA ALA A 226 8.96 22.34 -8.83
C ALA A 226 9.37 23.65 -9.49
N ILE A 227 10.05 23.56 -10.63
CA ILE A 227 10.42 24.69 -11.49
C ILE A 227 10.01 24.31 -12.92
N GLY A 228 9.18 25.15 -13.54
CA GLY A 228 8.73 25.00 -14.91
C GLY A 228 9.27 26.12 -15.81
N TYR A 229 9.54 25.78 -17.06
CA TYR A 229 9.88 26.72 -18.13
C TYR A 229 9.04 26.39 -19.37
N ALA A 230 8.10 27.25 -19.73
CA ALA A 230 7.18 27.08 -20.84
C ALA A 230 6.85 28.43 -21.50
N PRO A 231 7.79 29.05 -22.26
CA PRO A 231 7.54 30.29 -22.99
C PRO A 231 6.46 30.09 -24.05
N VAL A 232 5.65 31.09 -24.31
CA VAL A 232 4.48 31.02 -25.23
C VAL A 232 4.87 30.58 -26.64
N ASP A 233 5.99 31.11 -27.18
CA ASP A 233 6.46 30.84 -28.53
C ASP A 233 7.47 29.68 -28.63
N SER A 234 7.74 28.98 -27.55
CA SER A 234 8.70 27.87 -27.54
C SER A 234 8.03 26.54 -27.90
N LYS A 235 8.70 25.77 -28.74
CA LYS A 235 8.37 24.38 -29.01
C LYS A 235 8.77 23.44 -27.85
N HIS A 236 9.49 23.93 -26.86
CA HIS A 236 9.98 23.16 -25.72
C HIS A 236 9.33 23.62 -24.43
N SER A 237 8.90 22.68 -23.61
CA SER A 237 8.58 22.93 -22.23
C SER A 237 9.39 22.00 -21.33
N LEU A 238 9.86 22.54 -20.21
CA LEU A 238 10.69 21.83 -19.22
C LEU A 238 10.01 21.92 -17.86
N ASN A 239 10.05 20.84 -17.11
CA ASN A 239 9.61 20.82 -15.73
C ASN A 239 10.52 19.93 -14.90
N PHE A 240 11.12 20.52 -13.87
CA PHE A 240 11.85 19.78 -12.83
C PHE A 240 11.01 19.75 -11.56
N SER A 241 10.95 18.60 -10.90
CA SER A 241 10.33 18.47 -9.58
C SER A 241 11.11 17.54 -8.66
N LEU A 242 11.05 17.85 -7.37
CA LEU A 242 11.59 17.05 -6.28
C LEU A 242 10.48 16.86 -5.24
N LEU A 243 10.16 15.60 -4.93
CA LEU A 243 9.23 15.21 -3.87
C LEU A 243 9.93 14.29 -2.88
N GLY A 244 9.77 14.53 -1.59
CA GLY A 244 10.22 13.61 -0.56
C GLY A 244 9.31 13.64 0.66
N ALA A 245 9.26 12.50 1.37
CA ALA A 245 8.45 12.31 2.57
C ALA A 245 9.24 11.47 3.59
N GLY A 246 10.17 12.12 4.31
CA GLY A 246 10.92 11.47 5.38
C GLY A 246 10.06 11.30 6.63
N GLN A 247 9.98 10.08 7.17
CA GLN A 247 9.13 9.76 8.32
C GLN A 247 9.72 8.64 9.18
N TRP A 248 9.29 8.59 10.44
CA TRP A 248 9.34 7.40 11.27
C TRP A 248 8.01 7.22 12.02
N HIS A 249 7.67 5.97 12.31
CA HIS A 249 6.54 5.63 13.15
C HIS A 249 6.73 4.25 13.79
N HIS A 250 6.12 4.05 14.94
CA HIS A 250 5.99 2.74 15.55
C HIS A 250 4.85 1.95 14.90
N GLN A 251 4.92 0.62 14.96
CA GLN A 251 4.02 -0.27 14.22
C GLN A 251 3.40 -1.34 15.13
N ARG A 252 2.18 -1.75 14.78
CA ARG A 252 1.58 -3.01 15.23
C ARG A 252 1.63 -4.00 14.04
N ASP A 253 2.78 -4.62 13.77
CA ASP A 253 2.96 -5.51 12.61
C ASP A 253 2.98 -7.00 12.96
N VAL A 254 2.48 -7.39 14.14
CA VAL A 254 2.32 -8.76 14.57
C VAL A 254 0.84 -9.12 14.60
N TRP A 255 0.50 -10.22 13.95
CA TRP A 255 -0.81 -10.81 14.00
C TRP A 255 -1.05 -11.43 15.36
N VAL A 256 -2.16 -11.10 16.03
CA VAL A 256 -2.56 -11.63 17.33
C VAL A 256 -3.98 -12.17 17.27
N SER A 257 -4.29 -13.09 18.19
CA SER A 257 -5.61 -13.72 18.22
C SER A 257 -6.69 -12.74 18.69
N ILE A 258 -7.94 -12.99 18.29
CA ILE A 258 -9.09 -12.25 18.81
C ILE A 258 -9.15 -12.34 20.34
N ARG A 259 -8.78 -13.51 20.89
CA ARG A 259 -8.69 -13.71 22.34
C ARG A 259 -7.72 -12.74 23.02
N ASP A 260 -6.58 -12.43 22.38
CA ASP A 260 -5.62 -11.49 22.93
C ASP A 260 -6.22 -10.07 23.02
N TYR A 261 -6.95 -9.63 22.01
CA TYR A 261 -7.68 -8.36 22.07
C TYR A 261 -8.79 -8.34 23.13
N GLN A 262 -9.37 -9.50 23.47
CA GLN A 262 -10.37 -9.62 24.55
C GLN A 262 -9.73 -9.58 25.92
N ASN A 263 -8.55 -10.22 26.09
CA ASN A 263 -7.91 -10.37 27.38
C ASN A 263 -7.26 -9.08 27.89
N PHE A 264 -6.82 -8.21 26.98
CA PHE A 264 -6.20 -6.92 27.31
C PHE A 264 -7.14 -5.73 27.10
N GLY A 265 -8.41 -5.94 26.78
CA GLY A 265 -9.43 -4.93 26.69
C GLY A 265 -10.16 -4.73 28.02
N GLU A 266 -10.55 -3.50 28.35
CA GLU A 266 -11.31 -3.21 29.57
C GLU A 266 -12.72 -3.83 29.53
N GLU A 267 -13.42 -3.74 28.38
CA GLU A 267 -14.70 -4.39 28.12
C GLU A 267 -14.78 -4.91 26.68
N GLY A 268 -14.57 -6.21 26.47
CA GLY A 268 -14.68 -6.84 25.15
C GLY A 268 -13.41 -6.68 24.31
N ILE A 269 -13.53 -6.32 23.02
CA ILE A 269 -12.40 -6.17 22.09
C ILE A 269 -11.74 -4.80 22.25
N ASP A 270 -10.48 -4.76 22.69
CA ASP A 270 -9.66 -3.55 22.58
C ASP A 270 -8.90 -3.53 21.24
N GLN A 271 -9.54 -3.02 20.20
CA GLN A 271 -8.95 -2.93 18.86
C GLN A 271 -7.71 -2.03 18.78
N ARG A 272 -7.43 -1.22 19.82
CA ARG A 272 -6.26 -0.35 19.92
C ARG A 272 -5.03 -1.04 20.50
N TRP A 273 -5.19 -2.21 21.11
CA TRP A 273 -4.09 -2.92 21.75
C TRP A 273 -2.97 -3.30 20.77
N ASN A 274 -1.71 -3.20 21.23
CA ASN A 274 -0.49 -3.43 20.46
C ASN A 274 0.50 -4.30 21.24
N SER A 275 0.76 -5.48 20.74
CA SER A 275 1.68 -6.42 21.36
C SER A 275 3.17 -6.06 21.25
N ASN A 276 3.54 -5.08 20.43
CA ASN A 276 4.94 -4.68 20.17
C ASN A 276 5.41 -3.49 21.01
N GLY A 277 4.49 -2.79 21.63
CA GLY A 277 4.75 -1.54 22.34
C GLY A 277 4.84 -1.71 23.84
N GLY A 278 5.39 -0.71 24.49
CA GLY A 278 5.49 -0.59 25.91
C GLY A 278 6.35 0.61 26.31
N THR A 279 7.03 0.51 27.48
CA THR A 279 7.87 1.60 28.00
C THR A 279 9.29 1.16 28.26
N LEU A 280 10.22 2.07 28.00
CA LEU A 280 11.63 1.98 28.37
C LEU A 280 12.05 3.28 29.09
N ASN A 281 12.49 3.21 30.33
CA ASN A 281 12.79 4.37 31.18
C ASN A 281 11.61 5.37 31.30
N GLY A 282 10.38 4.84 31.31
CA GLY A 282 9.16 5.65 31.40
C GLY A 282 8.71 6.31 30.11
N GLU A 283 9.43 6.15 29.00
CA GLU A 283 9.09 6.70 27.69
C GLU A 283 8.52 5.60 26.76
N GLU A 284 7.65 6.01 25.81
CA GLU A 284 7.13 5.09 24.81
C GLU A 284 8.25 4.43 24.04
N PHE A 285 8.21 3.11 23.95
CA PHE A 285 9.15 2.32 23.18
C PHE A 285 8.43 1.19 22.46
N SER A 286 8.87 0.90 21.23
CA SER A 286 8.34 -0.22 20.45
C SER A 286 9.47 -1.01 19.82
N MET A 287 9.34 -2.33 19.78
CA MET A 287 10.26 -3.17 19.01
C MET A 287 10.16 -2.91 17.53
N ARG A 288 8.99 -2.46 17.05
CA ARG A 288 8.70 -2.24 15.65
C ARG A 288 8.59 -0.75 15.35
N ARG A 289 9.59 -0.22 14.64
CA ARG A 289 9.63 1.16 14.17
C ARG A 289 10.05 1.17 12.71
N ASN A 290 9.18 1.66 11.84
CA ASN A 290 9.52 1.97 10.45
C ASN A 290 10.14 3.37 10.38
N PHE A 291 11.17 3.54 9.55
CA PHE A 291 11.75 4.85 9.28
C PHE A 291 12.32 4.86 7.86
N TYR A 292 11.94 5.86 7.09
CA TYR A 292 12.31 5.91 5.68
C TYR A 292 12.28 7.33 5.11
N ASN A 293 13.22 7.64 4.20
CA ASN A 293 13.20 8.82 3.35
C ASN A 293 13.52 8.40 1.91
N LYS A 294 12.58 8.70 0.98
CA LYS A 294 12.68 8.33 -0.44
C LYS A 294 12.40 9.54 -1.33
N PRO A 295 13.37 10.46 -1.50
CA PRO A 295 13.21 11.54 -2.46
C PRO A 295 13.11 11.01 -3.89
N LEU A 296 12.20 11.60 -4.68
CA LEU A 296 12.01 11.36 -6.10
C LEU A 296 12.25 12.67 -6.85
N ALA A 297 13.30 12.73 -7.66
CA ALA A 297 13.58 13.81 -8.59
C ALA A 297 13.11 13.44 -9.99
N THR A 298 12.44 14.36 -10.67
CA THR A 298 11.91 14.18 -12.02
C THR A 298 12.25 15.37 -12.89
N PHE A 299 12.72 15.13 -14.10
CA PHE A 299 12.90 16.12 -15.14
C PHE A 299 12.12 15.74 -16.37
N ASN A 300 11.10 16.53 -16.71
CA ASN A 300 10.26 16.35 -17.88
C ASN A 300 10.66 17.33 -18.99
N TRP A 301 10.76 16.84 -20.20
CA TRP A 301 11.00 17.60 -21.43
C TRP A 301 9.96 17.20 -22.46
N ASP A 302 9.11 18.14 -22.82
CA ASP A 302 8.16 18.02 -23.92
C ASP A 302 8.63 18.89 -25.10
N TYR A 303 8.60 18.33 -26.31
CA TYR A 303 9.04 18.96 -27.55
C TYR A 303 7.99 18.81 -28.63
N ASP A 304 7.36 19.92 -29.00
CA ASP A 304 6.43 20.03 -30.11
C ASP A 304 7.23 20.16 -31.43
N ILE A 305 7.64 19.00 -32.01
CA ILE A 305 8.42 18.95 -33.26
C ILE A 305 7.64 19.63 -34.37
N SER A 306 6.34 19.31 -34.46
CA SER A 306 5.36 19.95 -35.34
C SER A 306 3.98 19.84 -34.70
N ASP A 307 2.94 20.44 -35.32
CA ASP A 307 1.55 20.36 -34.85
C ASP A 307 1.05 18.92 -34.70
N ASN A 308 1.61 17.99 -35.47
CA ASN A 308 1.22 16.60 -35.52
C ASN A 308 2.22 15.64 -34.85
N VAL A 309 3.39 16.08 -34.43
CA VAL A 309 4.46 15.23 -33.90
C VAL A 309 5.00 15.83 -32.60
N LYS A 310 4.83 15.09 -31.53
CA LYS A 310 5.28 15.50 -30.18
C LYS A 310 6.17 14.42 -29.56
N LEU A 311 7.32 14.83 -29.04
CA LEU A 311 8.19 14.00 -28.22
C LEU A 311 8.03 14.42 -26.77
N ALA A 312 7.79 13.46 -25.90
CA ALA A 312 7.74 13.66 -24.46
C ALA A 312 8.74 12.73 -23.79
N THR A 313 9.62 13.29 -22.96
CA THR A 313 10.66 12.54 -22.25
C THR A 313 10.67 12.91 -20.78
N SER A 314 10.78 11.90 -19.92
CA SER A 314 10.93 12.05 -18.47
C SER A 314 12.17 11.30 -18.01
N PHE A 315 13.07 12.00 -17.31
CA PHE A 315 14.18 11.41 -16.57
C PHE A 315 13.85 11.46 -15.09
N TYR A 316 14.15 10.40 -14.35
CA TYR A 316 13.86 10.37 -12.92
C TYR A 316 14.89 9.57 -12.14
N GLY A 317 15.03 9.92 -10.88
CA GLY A 317 15.92 9.23 -9.97
C GLY A 317 15.44 9.31 -8.53
N SER A 318 15.76 8.29 -7.76
CA SER A 318 15.43 8.19 -6.35
C SER A 318 16.53 7.48 -5.59
N ALA A 319 16.82 7.96 -4.38
CA ALA A 319 17.76 7.36 -3.44
C ALA A 319 17.05 7.13 -2.11
N GLY A 320 16.44 5.96 -1.93
CA GLY A 320 15.70 5.60 -0.72
C GLY A 320 16.64 5.10 0.37
N ARG A 321 16.50 5.62 1.59
CA ARG A 321 17.26 5.19 2.78
C ARG A 321 16.32 4.97 3.94
N GLY A 322 16.40 3.78 4.55
CA GLY A 322 15.62 3.44 5.72
C GLY A 322 15.42 1.95 5.90
N GLY A 323 14.52 1.60 6.81
CA GLY A 323 14.23 0.22 7.15
C GLY A 323 13.22 0.11 8.29
N GLY A 324 13.14 -1.07 8.88
CA GLY A 324 12.28 -1.36 10.01
C GLY A 324 13.03 -2.04 11.15
N THR A 325 12.80 -1.58 12.40
CA THR A 325 13.34 -2.26 13.56
C THR A 325 12.57 -3.54 13.86
N GLY A 326 13.13 -4.38 14.70
CA GLY A 326 12.49 -5.58 15.21
C GLY A 326 13.36 -6.34 16.19
N PRO A 327 12.80 -7.34 16.87
CA PRO A 327 13.54 -8.12 17.84
C PRO A 327 14.62 -8.98 17.19
N ARG A 328 15.67 -9.24 17.92
CA ARG A 328 16.67 -10.26 17.63
C ARG A 328 17.09 -10.94 18.94
N GLY A 329 17.11 -12.26 18.91
CA GLY A 329 17.34 -13.04 20.13
C GLY A 329 16.07 -13.28 20.91
N ARG A 330 16.22 -13.72 22.15
CA ARG A 330 15.13 -14.12 23.04
C ARG A 330 15.45 -13.75 24.46
N ASN A 331 14.42 -13.52 25.24
CA ASN A 331 14.47 -13.29 26.66
C ASN A 331 13.78 -14.48 27.35
N TYR A 332 14.49 -15.24 28.22
CA TYR A 332 13.94 -16.34 28.99
C TYR A 332 13.92 -15.95 30.44
N TYR A 333 12.77 -15.93 31.05
CA TYR A 333 12.65 -15.61 32.46
C TYR A 333 12.75 -16.82 33.35
N ASN A 334 12.28 -18.01 32.96
CA ASN A 334 12.35 -19.26 33.73
C ASN A 334 12.24 -20.46 32.77
N ALA A 335 13.04 -21.52 33.08
CA ALA A 335 13.08 -22.74 32.29
C ALA A 335 11.74 -23.51 32.20
N GLU A 336 10.92 -23.40 33.24
CA GLU A 336 9.65 -24.14 33.33
C GLU A 336 8.46 -23.33 32.74
N THR A 337 8.58 -22.04 32.62
CA THR A 337 7.47 -21.15 32.25
C THR A 337 7.67 -20.35 30.93
N ASP A 338 8.71 -20.57 30.24
CA ASP A 338 9.10 -20.17 28.90
C ASP A 338 8.30 -19.13 28.16
N ILE A 339 8.36 -17.91 28.57
CA ILE A 339 7.71 -16.81 27.92
C ILE A 339 8.67 -16.15 26.92
N LEU A 340 8.37 -16.34 25.63
CA LEU A 340 9.00 -15.56 24.56
C LEU A 340 8.23 -14.25 24.43
N PRO A 341 8.81 -13.07 24.67
CA PRO A 341 8.10 -11.80 24.67
C PRO A 341 7.46 -11.40 23.32
N PHE A 342 7.64 -12.21 22.28
CA PHE A 342 7.16 -11.94 20.93
C PHE A 342 6.41 -13.10 20.28
N ARG A 343 6.01 -14.12 21.02
CA ARG A 343 5.19 -15.20 20.46
C ARG A 343 3.70 -14.90 20.53
N LYS A 344 3.00 -15.47 19.54
CA LYS A 344 1.56 -15.38 19.30
C LYS A 344 0.69 -15.97 20.44
N ASP A 345 1.24 -16.89 21.20
CA ASP A 345 0.58 -17.74 22.21
C ASP A 345 0.85 -17.25 23.65
N LEU A 346 1.28 -16.02 23.81
CA LEU A 346 1.68 -15.46 25.10
C LEU A 346 0.55 -15.34 26.12
N THR A 347 -0.68 -15.25 25.65
CA THR A 347 -1.81 -14.88 26.50
C THR A 347 -2.15 -15.96 27.50
N GLU A 348 -2.24 -17.21 27.10
CA GLU A 348 -2.54 -18.30 28.01
C GLU A 348 -1.42 -18.46 29.06
N HIS A 349 -0.20 -18.38 28.62
CA HIS A 349 0.96 -18.57 29.48
C HIS A 349 1.20 -17.41 30.46
N TYR A 350 0.91 -16.20 30.05
CA TYR A 350 1.00 -14.99 30.85
C TYR A 350 -0.06 -14.94 31.94
N LEU A 351 -1.29 -15.30 31.62
CA LEU A 351 -2.41 -15.30 32.56
C LEU A 351 -2.30 -16.42 33.59
N GLU A 352 -1.79 -17.58 33.21
CA GLU A 352 -1.64 -18.73 34.12
C GLU A 352 -0.48 -18.57 35.08
N ASN A 353 0.64 -17.96 34.66
CA ASN A 353 1.87 -17.94 35.44
C ASN A 353 2.28 -16.55 35.94
N GLY A 354 1.62 -15.46 35.55
CA GLY A 354 1.83 -14.12 36.09
C GLY A 354 3.25 -13.56 35.92
N ARG A 355 4.02 -14.07 34.98
CA ARG A 355 5.45 -13.77 34.83
C ARG A 355 5.83 -13.59 33.38
N GLY A 356 6.45 -12.46 33.06
CA GLY A 356 6.98 -12.14 31.76
C GLY A 356 7.45 -10.69 31.69
N SER A 357 8.02 -10.30 30.54
CA SER A 357 8.40 -8.92 30.29
C SER A 357 7.18 -8.08 29.86
N ARG A 358 6.00 -8.32 30.42
CA ARG A 358 4.78 -7.57 30.13
C ARG A 358 4.11 -7.11 31.42
N ASP A 359 3.50 -5.94 31.37
CA ASP A 359 2.66 -5.41 32.44
C ASP A 359 1.24 -6.05 32.46
N ALA A 360 0.40 -5.61 33.38
CA ALA A 360 -0.97 -6.10 33.50
C ALA A 360 -1.87 -5.78 32.30
N ASN A 361 -1.50 -4.79 31.50
CA ASN A 361 -2.21 -4.38 30.28
C ASN A 361 -1.67 -5.08 29.02
N GLY A 362 -0.75 -6.02 29.17
CA GLY A 362 -0.14 -6.77 28.07
C GLY A 362 0.92 -5.99 27.29
N PHE A 363 1.33 -4.79 27.74
CA PHE A 363 2.41 -4.04 27.13
C PHE A 363 3.77 -4.54 27.63
N ILE A 364 4.81 -4.39 26.79
CA ILE A 364 6.14 -4.87 27.11
C ILE A 364 6.80 -3.94 28.15
N ASP A 365 7.26 -4.51 29.24
CA ASP A 365 8.17 -3.86 30.20
C ASP A 365 9.62 -4.01 29.68
N PHE A 366 10.08 -3.01 28.94
CA PHE A 366 11.43 -3.05 28.37
C PHE A 366 12.52 -2.82 29.42
N ASP A 367 12.19 -2.22 30.57
CA ASP A 367 13.14 -2.11 31.69
C ASP A 367 13.41 -3.49 32.30
N ALA A 368 12.40 -4.35 32.40
CA ALA A 368 12.56 -5.74 32.76
C ALA A 368 13.43 -6.53 31.74
N VAL A 369 13.30 -6.26 30.46
CA VAL A 369 14.15 -6.84 29.40
C VAL A 369 15.60 -6.41 29.57
N VAL A 370 15.87 -5.14 29.84
CA VAL A 370 17.20 -4.60 30.11
C VAL A 370 17.79 -5.24 31.35
N ALA A 371 17.04 -5.30 32.44
CA ALA A 371 17.49 -5.92 33.69
C ALA A 371 17.86 -7.40 33.52
N TYR A 372 17.06 -8.14 32.73
CA TYR A 372 17.38 -9.51 32.35
C TYR A 372 18.68 -9.60 31.56
N ASN A 373 18.87 -8.82 30.53
CA ASN A 373 20.06 -8.81 29.71
C ASN A 373 21.33 -8.47 30.52
N GLN A 374 21.22 -7.66 31.55
CA GLN A 374 22.29 -7.26 32.42
C GLN A 374 22.55 -8.24 33.57
N SER A 375 21.62 -9.16 33.83
CA SER A 375 21.71 -10.10 34.92
C SER A 375 22.89 -11.09 34.75
N ASN A 376 23.43 -11.59 35.85
CA ASN A 376 24.51 -12.59 35.84
C ASN A 376 24.00 -14.03 35.64
N THR A 377 22.75 -14.24 35.35
CA THR A 377 22.20 -15.55 34.98
C THR A 377 22.75 -15.90 33.60
N GLY A 378 23.61 -16.91 33.55
CA GLY A 378 24.25 -17.38 32.29
C GLY A 378 23.26 -17.87 31.24
N PRO A 379 23.75 -18.34 30.09
CA PRO A 379 22.88 -18.85 29.01
C PRO A 379 22.04 -20.01 29.58
N TYR A 380 20.79 -20.08 29.04
CA TYR A 380 19.89 -21.18 29.37
C TYR A 380 20.57 -22.54 29.06
N THR A 381 20.67 -23.42 30.05
CA THR A 381 21.32 -24.74 29.93
C THR A 381 20.33 -25.92 29.96
N GLY A 382 19.01 -25.64 30.00
CA GLY A 382 17.98 -26.66 30.02
C GLY A 382 17.72 -27.32 28.68
N ASP A 383 16.81 -28.30 28.66
CA ASP A 383 16.40 -29.00 27.44
C ASP A 383 15.70 -28.04 26.46
N ILE A 384 16.33 -27.76 25.28
CA ILE A 384 15.84 -26.92 24.24
C ILE A 384 14.98 -27.68 23.20
N SER A 385 14.87 -28.99 23.30
CA SER A 385 14.14 -29.83 22.34
C SER A 385 12.64 -29.45 22.29
N ARG A 386 12.06 -29.07 23.44
CA ARG A 386 10.66 -28.57 23.51
C ARG A 386 10.42 -27.23 22.81
N PHE A 387 11.48 -26.50 22.42
CA PHE A 387 11.39 -25.24 21.62
C PHE A 387 11.56 -25.49 20.13
N GLY A 388 11.39 -26.72 19.68
CA GLY A 388 11.42 -27.07 18.29
C GLY A 388 12.81 -26.94 17.66
N GLY A 389 13.88 -27.27 18.41
CA GLY A 389 15.25 -27.27 17.91
C GLY A 389 15.82 -25.86 17.62
N LEU A 390 15.16 -24.82 18.07
CA LEU A 390 15.66 -23.44 17.91
C LEU A 390 16.99 -23.31 18.66
N LYS A 391 18.08 -23.12 17.92
CA LYS A 391 19.41 -22.84 18.49
C LYS A 391 19.32 -21.55 19.30
N ILE A 392 19.43 -21.69 20.62
CA ILE A 392 19.60 -20.57 21.52
C ILE A 392 21.08 -20.18 21.45
N GLY A 393 21.41 -19.33 20.48
CA GLY A 393 22.71 -18.70 20.42
C GLY A 393 22.83 -17.69 21.56
N SER A 394 23.86 -17.79 22.37
CA SER A 394 24.23 -16.72 23.28
C SER A 394 24.91 -15.60 22.52
N ASN A 395 24.11 -14.66 22.00
CA ASN A 395 24.62 -13.59 21.16
C ASN A 395 24.84 -12.28 21.90
N GLY A 396 24.38 -12.19 23.16
CA GLY A 396 24.59 -11.02 24.02
C GLY A 396 25.98 -11.01 24.63
N PHE A 397 26.70 -9.90 24.47
CA PHE A 397 28.05 -9.70 25.05
C PHE A 397 28.00 -8.64 26.14
N LYS A 398 28.65 -9.00 27.30
CA LYS A 398 28.98 -8.12 28.42
C LYS A 398 30.47 -8.19 28.68
N ASN A 399 31.07 -7.09 29.15
CA ASN A 399 32.50 -7.01 29.48
C ASN A 399 32.91 -7.91 30.64
N ASP A 400 31.98 -8.59 31.29
CA ASP A 400 32.24 -9.62 32.32
C ASP A 400 32.66 -10.98 31.72
N GLY A 401 32.72 -11.11 30.41
CA GLY A 401 33.12 -12.31 29.70
C GLY A 401 32.07 -13.38 29.58
N VAL A 402 30.84 -13.12 30.04
CA VAL A 402 29.71 -14.07 29.96
C VAL A 402 28.87 -13.77 28.71
N ASN A 403 28.75 -14.77 27.81
CA ASN A 403 27.80 -14.74 26.74
C ASN A 403 26.39 -15.06 27.25
N ARG A 404 25.37 -14.29 26.81
CA ARG A 404 23.99 -14.42 27.27
C ARG A 404 23.03 -14.62 26.11
N ALA A 405 22.04 -15.48 26.31
CA ALA A 405 20.83 -15.38 25.53
C ALA A 405 20.17 -14.03 25.86
N ALA A 406 19.95 -13.19 24.85
CA ALA A 406 19.51 -11.82 25.04
C ALA A 406 18.53 -11.39 23.96
N LEU A 407 17.73 -10.42 24.29
CA LEU A 407 16.82 -9.75 23.35
C LEU A 407 17.34 -8.36 23.08
N ILE A 408 17.59 -8.06 21.83
CA ILE A 408 17.99 -6.73 21.35
C ILE A 408 17.02 -6.22 20.28
N ARG A 409 17.03 -4.92 20.00
CA ARG A 409 16.38 -4.35 18.83
C ARG A 409 17.39 -4.14 17.72
N ARG A 410 17.18 -4.83 16.60
CA ARG A 410 17.93 -4.66 15.34
C ARG A 410 17.13 -3.81 14.35
N ALA A 411 17.76 -3.35 13.28
CA ALA A 411 17.10 -2.79 12.12
C ALA A 411 17.41 -3.60 10.86
N SER A 412 16.38 -4.02 10.12
CA SER A 412 16.49 -4.54 8.75
C SER A 412 16.37 -3.38 7.81
N MET A 413 17.44 -3.11 7.06
CA MET A 413 17.56 -2.00 6.15
C MET A 413 17.21 -2.44 4.73
N ASN A 414 16.37 -1.66 4.06
CA ASN A 414 15.93 -1.87 2.68
C ASN A 414 16.17 -0.57 1.89
N SER A 415 17.43 -0.17 1.80
CA SER A 415 17.83 1.02 1.05
C SER A 415 17.89 0.72 -0.45
N HIS A 416 17.64 1.71 -1.30
CA HIS A 416 17.75 1.51 -2.74
C HIS A 416 18.13 2.79 -3.49
N ASP A 417 18.73 2.57 -4.66
CA ASP A 417 18.98 3.59 -5.68
C ASP A 417 18.31 3.14 -6.97
N TRP A 418 17.61 4.03 -7.62
CA TRP A 418 17.11 3.81 -8.96
C TRP A 418 17.21 5.04 -9.82
N ILE A 419 17.40 4.82 -11.12
CA ILE A 419 17.33 5.83 -12.16
C ILE A 419 16.53 5.27 -13.34
N GLY A 420 15.89 6.14 -14.08
CA GLY A 420 15.14 5.72 -15.27
C GLY A 420 14.88 6.86 -16.23
N ALA A 421 14.46 6.47 -17.42
CA ALA A 421 14.02 7.37 -18.45
C ALA A 421 12.85 6.76 -19.23
N ILE A 422 11.85 7.56 -19.51
CA ILE A 422 10.71 7.22 -20.35
C ILE A 422 10.63 8.25 -21.46
N SER A 423 10.49 7.80 -22.71
CA SER A 423 10.30 8.70 -23.85
C SER A 423 9.21 8.16 -24.76
N ASN A 424 8.28 9.03 -25.16
CA ASN A 424 7.16 8.71 -26.04
C ASN A 424 7.10 9.69 -27.21
N LEU A 425 7.18 9.16 -28.44
CA LEU A 425 6.92 9.88 -29.66
C LEU A 425 5.46 9.68 -30.05
N ASN A 426 4.69 10.76 -30.09
CA ASN A 426 3.27 10.77 -30.45
C ASN A 426 3.11 11.41 -31.83
N ILE A 427 2.42 10.71 -32.74
CA ILE A 427 2.22 11.12 -34.12
C ILE A 427 0.71 11.10 -34.41
N LYS A 428 0.14 12.23 -34.79
CA LYS A 428 -1.25 12.35 -35.24
C LYS A 428 -1.29 12.38 -36.77
N SER A 429 -2.09 11.50 -37.38
CA SER A 429 -2.28 11.40 -38.81
C SER A 429 -3.77 11.20 -39.11
N GLY A 430 -4.47 12.29 -39.47
CA GLY A 430 -5.90 12.26 -39.67
C GLY A 430 -6.65 11.79 -38.44
N LYS A 431 -7.37 10.68 -38.57
CA LYS A 431 -8.16 10.04 -37.51
C LYS A 431 -7.33 9.09 -36.60
N MET A 432 -6.05 8.87 -36.93
CA MET A 432 -5.16 7.98 -36.20
C MET A 432 -4.19 8.77 -35.32
N THR A 433 -3.95 8.25 -34.13
CA THR A 433 -2.84 8.68 -33.27
C THR A 433 -1.97 7.47 -32.98
N TYR A 434 -0.69 7.58 -33.23
CA TYR A 434 0.30 6.56 -32.95
C TYR A 434 1.20 7.03 -31.81
N SER A 435 1.58 6.14 -30.91
CA SER A 435 2.59 6.40 -29.89
C SER A 435 3.60 5.26 -29.88
N VAL A 436 4.88 5.62 -29.95
CA VAL A 436 6.01 4.67 -29.78
C VAL A 436 6.78 5.13 -28.57
N GLY A 437 6.99 4.24 -27.62
CA GLY A 437 7.66 4.58 -26.36
C GLY A 437 8.78 3.62 -25.99
N ILE A 438 9.79 4.17 -25.32
CA ILE A 438 10.86 3.42 -24.68
C ILE A 438 10.84 3.72 -23.18
N ASP A 439 11.17 2.71 -22.37
CA ASP A 439 11.23 2.79 -20.90
C ASP A 439 12.47 2.03 -20.43
N VAL A 440 13.42 2.72 -19.81
CA VAL A 440 14.64 2.10 -19.26
C VAL A 440 14.78 2.45 -17.79
N ARG A 441 15.14 1.45 -16.96
CA ARG A 441 15.36 1.60 -15.52
C ARG A 441 16.51 0.75 -15.04
N ASP A 442 17.29 1.28 -14.11
CA ASP A 442 18.30 0.56 -13.34
C ASP A 442 18.02 0.74 -11.85
N TYR A 443 18.05 -0.36 -11.11
CA TYR A 443 17.71 -0.41 -9.69
C TYR A 443 18.73 -1.23 -8.94
N LYS A 444 19.09 -0.76 -7.73
CA LYS A 444 19.89 -1.49 -6.75
C LYS A 444 19.18 -1.43 -5.39
N GLY A 445 18.79 -2.59 -4.87
CA GLY A 445 18.27 -2.76 -3.54
C GLY A 445 19.37 -3.25 -2.59
N TYR A 446 19.62 -2.52 -1.49
CA TYR A 446 20.60 -2.88 -0.47
C TYR A 446 19.86 -3.44 0.74
N HIS A 447 19.99 -4.73 0.99
CA HIS A 447 19.37 -5.45 2.09
C HIS A 447 20.43 -5.87 3.11
N TYR A 448 20.37 -5.26 4.29
CA TYR A 448 21.34 -5.57 5.35
C TYR A 448 20.69 -5.37 6.72
N ARG A 449 21.32 -5.96 7.72
CA ARG A 449 20.87 -5.85 9.12
C ARG A 449 21.93 -5.19 9.97
N VAL A 450 21.51 -4.29 10.85
CA VAL A 450 22.34 -3.54 11.77
C VAL A 450 21.74 -3.53 13.17
N LEU A 451 22.55 -3.21 14.18
CA LEU A 451 22.08 -3.01 15.55
C LEU A 451 21.44 -1.63 15.69
N ASN A 452 20.38 -1.55 16.47
CA ASN A 452 19.69 -0.30 16.79
C ASN A 452 19.69 0.01 18.29
N ASN A 453 19.35 -0.98 19.14
CA ASN A 453 19.41 -0.83 20.59
C ASN A 453 19.84 -2.16 21.23
N LEU A 454 20.93 -2.12 21.98
CA LEU A 454 21.53 -3.29 22.64
C LEU A 454 20.80 -3.72 23.90
N MET A 455 19.77 -2.99 24.35
CA MET A 455 18.96 -3.31 25.52
C MET A 455 19.82 -3.64 26.77
N GLY A 456 20.78 -2.78 27.07
CA GLY A 456 21.64 -2.89 28.25
C GLY A 456 22.85 -3.80 28.10
N LEU A 457 23.12 -4.36 26.92
CA LEU A 457 24.33 -5.10 26.60
C LEU A 457 25.46 -4.18 26.15
N ASP A 458 26.70 -4.65 26.19
CA ASP A 458 27.88 -3.94 25.68
C ASP A 458 28.12 -4.22 24.19
N GLY A 459 27.60 -5.34 23.66
CA GLY A 459 27.73 -5.71 22.26
C GLY A 459 26.88 -6.91 21.86
N TYR A 460 26.98 -7.26 20.59
CA TYR A 460 26.30 -8.41 19.98
C TYR A 460 27.32 -9.26 19.20
N TYR A 461 27.39 -10.55 19.52
CA TYR A 461 28.25 -11.49 18.81
C TYR A 461 27.59 -11.98 17.52
N SER A 462 28.08 -11.50 16.40
CA SER A 462 27.53 -11.82 15.06
C SER A 462 28.37 -12.94 14.41
N THR A 463 27.68 -13.98 13.93
CA THR A 463 28.25 -15.12 13.20
C THR A 463 27.65 -15.28 11.79
N GLY A 464 26.81 -14.34 11.33
CA GLY A 464 26.10 -14.46 10.05
C GLY A 464 27.00 -14.35 8.82
N ASN A 465 28.16 -13.71 8.93
CA ASN A 465 29.12 -13.59 7.84
C ASN A 465 30.01 -14.83 7.75
N LYS A 466 29.81 -15.64 6.71
CA LYS A 466 30.61 -16.86 6.46
C LYS A 466 32.11 -16.59 6.21
N ASN A 467 32.48 -15.34 5.97
CA ASN A 467 33.87 -14.90 5.72
C ASN A 467 34.60 -14.45 6.97
N SER A 468 33.96 -14.54 8.14
CA SER A 468 34.58 -14.18 9.42
C SER A 468 34.32 -15.23 10.48
N ALA A 469 35.23 -15.35 11.42
CA ALA A 469 35.12 -16.29 12.57
C ALA A 469 34.07 -15.85 13.61
N GLY A 470 33.29 -14.82 13.32
CA GLY A 470 32.42 -14.15 14.27
C GLY A 470 33.08 -12.91 14.85
N GLN A 471 32.30 -11.90 15.16
CA GLN A 471 32.81 -10.64 15.71
C GLN A 471 31.80 -10.00 16.65
N ILE A 472 32.29 -9.28 17.66
CA ILE A 472 31.48 -8.49 18.55
C ILE A 472 31.24 -7.14 17.85
N ILE A 473 29.98 -6.75 17.73
CA ILE A 473 29.55 -5.47 17.16
C ILE A 473 28.88 -4.65 18.26
N GLU A 474 29.41 -3.44 18.48
CA GLU A 474 28.96 -2.51 19.52
C GLU A 474 28.24 -1.30 18.90
N THR A 475 28.50 -1.03 17.61
CA THR A 475 27.95 0.12 16.89
C THR A 475 26.47 -0.06 16.60
N THR A 476 25.67 0.91 17.03
CA THR A 476 24.24 1.00 16.77
C THR A 476 23.93 2.18 15.83
N ILE A 477 22.79 2.12 15.16
CA ILE A 477 22.23 3.25 14.38
C ILE A 477 21.00 3.83 15.08
N GLU A 478 20.69 5.09 14.83
CA GLU A 478 19.37 5.65 15.14
C GLU A 478 18.36 5.22 14.09
N ALA A 479 17.14 4.82 14.54
CA ALA A 479 16.02 4.55 13.64
C ALA A 479 15.33 5.87 13.22
N ASN A 480 16.06 6.69 12.47
CA ASN A 480 15.66 8.01 12.01
C ASN A 480 16.01 8.17 10.53
N PRO A 481 15.08 8.65 9.66
CA PRO A 481 15.28 8.71 8.20
C PRO A 481 16.33 9.73 7.73
N PHE A 482 16.72 10.67 8.61
CA PHE A 482 17.70 11.73 8.31
C PHE A 482 19.08 11.50 8.95
N LYS A 483 19.28 10.34 9.59
CA LYS A 483 20.54 9.97 10.23
C LYS A 483 21.27 8.89 9.44
N ASP A 484 22.46 8.51 9.91
CA ASP A 484 23.23 7.42 9.31
C ASP A 484 22.43 6.10 9.34
N THR A 485 22.28 5.48 8.19
CA THR A 485 21.58 4.21 8.00
C THR A 485 22.48 2.98 8.18
N GLY A 486 23.76 3.18 8.53
CA GLY A 486 24.73 2.11 8.70
C GLY A 486 25.15 1.40 7.41
N ILE A 487 24.90 2.02 6.23
CA ILE A 487 25.26 1.42 4.93
C ILE A 487 26.76 1.15 4.80
N LYS A 488 27.60 1.95 5.45
CA LYS A 488 29.07 1.78 5.50
C LYS A 488 29.56 1.10 6.77
N GLY A 489 28.71 0.96 7.80
CA GLY A 489 29.06 0.37 9.10
C GLY A 489 29.02 -1.17 9.11
N PRO A 490 29.31 -1.80 10.27
CA PRO A 490 29.22 -3.25 10.44
C PRO A 490 27.79 -3.74 10.31
N LYS A 491 27.61 -4.95 9.76
CA LYS A 491 26.33 -5.62 9.60
C LYS A 491 26.28 -6.90 10.40
N ILE A 492 25.06 -7.29 10.78
CA ILE A 492 24.77 -8.58 11.41
C ILE A 492 23.89 -9.42 10.48
N ASP A 493 23.86 -10.70 10.66
CA ASP A 493 23.00 -11.71 10.04
C ASP A 493 23.10 -11.82 8.51
N TYR A 494 22.91 -10.76 7.77
CA TYR A 494 22.97 -10.74 6.28
C TYR A 494 23.36 -9.38 5.70
N TYR A 495 23.96 -9.43 4.51
CA TYR A 495 24.19 -8.27 3.64
C TYR A 495 24.19 -8.70 2.19
N ASN A 496 23.14 -8.32 1.46
CA ASN A 496 23.02 -8.60 0.03
C ASN A 496 22.52 -7.39 -0.77
N VAL A 497 22.75 -7.43 -2.07
CA VAL A 497 22.30 -6.41 -3.03
C VAL A 497 21.57 -7.09 -4.18
N GLY A 498 20.33 -6.69 -4.41
CA GLY A 498 19.58 -7.03 -5.60
C GLY A 498 19.79 -5.97 -6.68
N LYS A 499 20.15 -6.40 -7.89
CA LYS A 499 20.23 -5.55 -9.08
C LYS A 499 19.13 -5.94 -10.04
N VAL A 500 18.31 -4.97 -10.46
CA VAL A 500 17.25 -5.19 -11.43
C VAL A 500 17.31 -4.14 -12.52
N GLY A 501 17.54 -4.58 -13.76
CA GLY A 501 17.46 -3.73 -14.93
C GLY A 501 16.16 -3.94 -15.70
N TRP A 502 15.65 -2.91 -16.33
CA TRP A 502 14.45 -2.95 -17.17
C TRP A 502 14.68 -2.21 -18.48
N GLN A 503 14.25 -2.81 -19.58
CA GLN A 503 14.24 -2.21 -20.91
C GLN A 503 12.91 -2.56 -21.56
N GLY A 504 12.12 -1.55 -21.89
CA GLY A 504 10.79 -1.70 -22.46
C GLY A 504 10.62 -0.93 -23.76
N LEU A 505 9.88 -1.51 -24.68
CA LEU A 505 9.40 -0.91 -25.92
C LEU A 505 7.89 -1.07 -25.95
N ASN A 506 7.16 0.00 -26.26
CA ASN A 506 5.72 -0.04 -26.39
C ASN A 506 5.24 0.68 -27.66
N PHE A 507 4.11 0.21 -28.15
CA PHE A 507 3.39 0.78 -29.28
C PHE A 507 1.92 0.90 -28.93
N LEU A 508 1.30 2.04 -29.32
CA LEU A 508 -0.12 2.29 -29.23
C LEU A 508 -0.61 2.90 -30.54
N ALA A 509 -1.71 2.40 -31.04
CA ALA A 509 -2.48 3.01 -32.13
C ALA A 509 -3.90 3.26 -31.67
N GLU A 510 -4.38 4.50 -31.83
CA GLU A 510 -5.73 4.94 -31.50
C GLU A 510 -6.40 5.49 -32.77
N TYR A 511 -7.59 4.99 -33.06
CA TYR A 511 -8.51 5.53 -34.08
C TYR A 511 -9.65 6.26 -33.37
N ASP A 512 -9.95 7.48 -33.78
CA ASP A 512 -11.05 8.29 -33.20
C ASP A 512 -11.82 9.00 -34.33
N ASP A 513 -13.05 8.52 -34.61
CA ASP A 513 -13.92 9.10 -35.60
C ASP A 513 -15.40 8.76 -35.37
N ASN A 514 -16.30 9.71 -35.60
CA ASN A 514 -17.75 9.52 -35.58
C ASN A 514 -18.30 8.73 -34.38
N GLY A 515 -17.78 9.02 -33.19
CA GLY A 515 -18.20 8.36 -31.96
C GLY A 515 -17.58 6.96 -31.72
N ILE A 516 -16.76 6.47 -32.64
CA ILE A 516 -16.01 5.22 -32.47
C ILE A 516 -14.57 5.54 -32.09
N THR A 517 -14.09 4.94 -31.01
CA THR A 517 -12.68 4.94 -30.66
C THR A 517 -12.18 3.51 -30.58
N GLY A 518 -11.15 3.17 -31.35
CA GLY A 518 -10.47 1.88 -31.28
C GLY A 518 -9.05 2.08 -30.77
N VAL A 519 -8.57 1.19 -29.89
CA VAL A 519 -7.22 1.22 -29.34
C VAL A 519 -6.58 -0.15 -29.44
N VAL A 520 -5.35 -0.21 -29.93
CA VAL A 520 -4.51 -1.39 -29.90
C VAL A 520 -3.17 -1.03 -29.26
N GLN A 521 -2.71 -1.85 -28.36
CA GLN A 521 -1.44 -1.69 -27.66
C GLN A 521 -0.64 -2.99 -27.70
N ALA A 522 0.66 -2.87 -27.91
CA ALA A 522 1.60 -3.96 -27.75
C ALA A 522 2.85 -3.46 -27.04
N GLY A 523 3.45 -4.29 -26.24
CA GLY A 523 4.70 -3.99 -25.56
C GLY A 523 5.55 -5.22 -25.37
N TYR A 524 6.86 -5.00 -25.41
CA TYR A 524 7.86 -6.00 -25.06
C TYR A 524 8.82 -5.38 -24.05
N SER A 525 9.23 -6.19 -23.09
CA SER A 525 10.23 -5.78 -22.12
C SER A 525 11.20 -6.91 -21.79
N ASN A 526 12.43 -6.53 -21.48
CA ASN A 526 13.45 -7.41 -20.93
C ASN A 526 13.77 -6.96 -19.51
N LYS A 527 13.65 -7.88 -18.56
CA LYS A 527 14.02 -7.65 -17.15
C LYS A 527 15.27 -8.46 -16.83
N SER A 528 16.31 -7.81 -16.32
CA SER A 528 17.55 -8.48 -15.91
C SER A 528 17.65 -8.50 -14.40
N PHE A 529 18.18 -9.59 -13.85
CA PHE A 529 18.29 -9.82 -12.42
C PHE A 529 19.71 -10.30 -12.08
N GLN A 530 20.27 -9.81 -10.99
CA GLN A 530 21.51 -10.30 -10.39
C GLN A 530 21.45 -10.08 -8.88
N ARG A 531 21.89 -11.09 -8.11
CA ARG A 531 22.00 -10.99 -6.64
C ARG A 531 23.48 -11.02 -6.23
N ILE A 532 23.86 -10.19 -5.29
CA ILE A 532 25.19 -10.17 -4.67
C ILE A 532 25.00 -10.40 -3.18
N ASP A 533 25.62 -11.43 -2.61
CA ASP A 533 25.60 -11.74 -1.19
C ASP A 533 26.98 -11.62 -0.57
N TYR A 534 27.21 -10.55 0.14
CA TYR A 534 28.53 -10.28 0.76
C TYR A 534 28.83 -11.15 1.99
N PHE A 535 27.82 -11.86 2.51
CA PHE A 535 27.97 -12.76 3.66
C PHE A 535 28.12 -14.21 3.27
N ASP A 536 27.91 -14.56 2.01
CA ASP A 536 28.14 -15.91 1.50
C ASP A 536 29.63 -16.20 1.33
N SER A 537 29.96 -17.48 1.12
CA SER A 537 31.34 -17.96 1.01
C SER A 537 32.06 -17.41 -0.24
N PRO A 538 33.40 -17.24 -0.21
CA PRO A 538 34.17 -16.87 -1.38
C PRO A 538 33.89 -17.79 -2.57
N GLY A 539 33.71 -17.16 -3.74
CA GLY A 539 33.33 -17.85 -4.98
C GLY A 539 31.82 -17.96 -5.23
N ASN A 540 30.98 -17.61 -4.24
CA ASN A 540 29.52 -17.58 -4.36
C ASN A 540 28.92 -16.21 -4.05
N PHE A 541 29.70 -15.13 -4.08
CA PHE A 541 29.22 -13.79 -3.79
C PHE A 541 28.21 -13.26 -4.82
N GLU A 542 28.41 -13.54 -6.10
CA GLU A 542 27.58 -13.06 -7.19
C GLU A 542 26.85 -14.19 -7.88
N SER A 543 25.54 -14.03 -8.04
CA SER A 543 24.75 -14.90 -8.91
C SER A 543 25.12 -14.69 -10.37
N GLU A 544 24.75 -15.64 -11.22
CA GLU A 544 24.66 -15.35 -12.65
C GLU A 544 23.65 -14.24 -12.92
N LYS A 545 23.82 -13.51 -14.01
CA LYS A 545 22.85 -12.52 -14.49
C LYS A 545 21.78 -13.22 -15.31
N LYS A 546 20.51 -13.17 -14.83
CA LYS A 546 19.36 -13.74 -15.53
C LYS A 546 18.60 -12.66 -16.28
N ASN A 547 18.35 -12.88 -17.57
CA ASN A 547 17.48 -12.03 -18.40
C ASN A 547 16.18 -12.76 -18.70
N VAL A 548 15.04 -12.08 -18.53
CA VAL A 548 13.72 -12.65 -18.77
C VAL A 548 12.91 -11.68 -19.63
N GLY A 549 12.52 -12.13 -20.83
CA GLY A 549 11.64 -11.40 -21.72
C GLY A 549 10.18 -11.55 -21.30
N GLY A 550 9.36 -10.54 -21.56
CA GLY A 550 7.92 -10.56 -21.37
C GLY A 550 7.25 -9.54 -22.27
N GLY A 551 5.93 -9.55 -22.34
CA GLY A 551 5.22 -8.63 -23.20
C GLY A 551 3.72 -8.71 -23.08
N TYR A 552 3.02 -7.87 -23.82
CA TYR A 552 1.58 -7.86 -23.85
C TYR A 552 1.05 -7.44 -25.22
N VAL A 553 -0.15 -7.91 -25.50
CA VAL A 553 -1.02 -7.39 -26.57
C VAL A 553 -2.40 -7.18 -25.97
N LYS A 554 -2.95 -5.99 -26.11
CA LYS A 554 -4.29 -5.64 -25.65
C LYS A 554 -4.94 -4.64 -26.59
N GLY A 555 -6.26 -4.65 -26.64
CA GLY A 555 -7.00 -3.73 -27.46
C GLY A 555 -8.46 -3.68 -27.06
N GLY A 556 -9.14 -2.66 -27.56
CA GLY A 556 -10.54 -2.46 -27.28
C GLY A 556 -11.14 -1.39 -28.20
N ALA A 557 -12.46 -1.31 -28.15
CA ALA A 557 -13.21 -0.31 -28.86
C ALA A 557 -14.28 0.30 -27.95
N ASN A 558 -14.54 1.59 -28.13
CA ASN A 558 -15.64 2.31 -27.53
C ASN A 558 -16.54 2.86 -28.66
N TYR A 559 -17.84 2.76 -28.46
CA TYR A 559 -18.83 3.32 -29.36
C TYR A 559 -19.82 4.19 -28.61
N ASN A 560 -19.82 5.49 -28.93
CA ASN A 560 -20.80 6.46 -28.47
C ASN A 560 -21.99 6.44 -29.45
N PHE A 561 -23.04 5.70 -29.13
CA PHE A 561 -24.18 5.58 -30.02
C PHE A 561 -25.16 6.78 -29.93
N ASN A 562 -24.97 7.65 -28.94
CA ASN A 562 -25.57 8.99 -28.86
C ASN A 562 -24.73 9.88 -27.91
N GLU A 563 -25.15 11.12 -27.73
CA GLU A 563 -24.48 12.12 -26.88
C GLU A 563 -24.36 11.68 -25.41
N ASN A 564 -25.27 10.84 -24.95
CA ASN A 564 -25.36 10.45 -23.55
C ASN A 564 -24.75 9.06 -23.25
N SER A 565 -24.78 8.14 -24.23
CA SER A 565 -24.53 6.72 -23.95
C SER A 565 -23.40 6.15 -24.79
N ASN A 566 -22.62 5.28 -24.18
CA ASN A 566 -21.57 4.52 -24.86
C ASN A 566 -21.48 3.09 -24.32
N VAL A 567 -20.92 2.23 -25.15
CA VAL A 567 -20.47 0.90 -24.74
C VAL A 567 -19.00 0.75 -25.09
N PHE A 568 -18.28 -0.05 -24.32
CA PHE A 568 -16.92 -0.43 -24.66
C PHE A 568 -16.68 -1.89 -24.41
N PHE A 569 -15.72 -2.43 -25.15
CA PHE A 569 -15.18 -3.77 -24.98
C PHE A 569 -13.66 -3.68 -25.02
N ASN A 570 -12.98 -4.43 -24.17
CA ASN A 570 -11.54 -4.65 -24.27
C ASN A 570 -11.16 -6.09 -23.95
N ALA A 571 -10.02 -6.51 -24.51
CA ALA A 571 -9.43 -7.81 -24.24
C ALA A 571 -7.91 -7.70 -24.30
N GLY A 572 -7.21 -8.61 -23.62
CA GLY A 572 -5.76 -8.65 -23.68
C GLY A 572 -5.13 -9.89 -23.10
N PHE A 573 -3.91 -10.09 -23.56
CA PHE A 573 -3.00 -11.13 -23.09
C PHE A 573 -1.70 -10.48 -22.59
N ILE A 574 -1.23 -10.89 -21.42
CA ILE A 574 0.01 -10.41 -20.82
C ILE A 574 0.86 -11.62 -20.41
N SER A 575 2.12 -11.63 -20.84
CA SER A 575 3.18 -12.51 -20.33
C SER A 575 4.10 -11.68 -19.45
N ARG A 576 3.97 -11.81 -18.13
CA ARG A 576 4.66 -10.98 -17.11
C ARG A 576 5.87 -11.71 -16.55
N GLN A 577 7.01 -11.04 -16.53
CA GLN A 577 8.22 -11.57 -15.90
C GLN A 577 8.00 -11.76 -14.40
N PRO A 578 8.64 -12.79 -13.80
CA PRO A 578 8.54 -13.11 -12.39
C PRO A 578 9.18 -12.03 -11.49
N SER A 579 8.92 -12.13 -10.18
CA SER A 579 9.57 -11.32 -9.15
C SER A 579 11.02 -11.75 -8.93
N PHE A 580 11.80 -10.93 -8.21
CA PHE A 580 13.18 -11.24 -7.81
C PHE A 580 13.26 -12.53 -6.98
N ASP A 581 12.32 -12.73 -6.04
CA ASP A 581 12.26 -13.91 -5.18
C ASP A 581 11.91 -15.19 -5.93
N ALA A 582 11.24 -15.09 -7.07
CA ALA A 582 10.98 -16.23 -7.94
C ALA A 582 12.23 -16.62 -8.75
N VAL A 583 13.08 -15.63 -9.08
CA VAL A 583 14.37 -15.87 -9.77
C VAL A 583 15.40 -16.43 -8.80
N PHE A 584 15.45 -15.91 -7.57
CA PHE A 584 16.39 -16.29 -6.51
C PHE A 584 15.64 -16.79 -5.27
N PRO A 585 15.06 -17.98 -5.34
CA PRO A 585 14.27 -18.53 -4.24
C PRO A 585 15.13 -18.74 -2.99
N ASN A 586 14.51 -18.65 -1.82
CA ASN A 586 15.15 -18.87 -0.51
C ASN A 586 16.34 -17.95 -0.22
N TYR A 587 16.38 -16.75 -0.84
CA TYR A 587 17.47 -15.78 -0.68
C TYR A 587 18.87 -16.31 -1.07
N ALA A 588 18.94 -17.30 -1.98
CA ALA A 588 20.18 -17.86 -2.50
C ALA A 588 20.64 -17.18 -3.78
N ASN A 589 21.92 -17.39 -4.14
CA ASN A 589 22.48 -16.93 -5.41
C ASN A 589 22.18 -17.87 -6.61
N ASN A 590 21.49 -18.99 -6.36
CA ASN A 590 21.11 -19.93 -7.40
C ASN A 590 19.84 -19.46 -8.12
N VAL A 591 19.91 -19.43 -9.45
CA VAL A 591 18.75 -19.10 -10.28
C VAL A 591 17.79 -20.30 -10.31
N ASN A 592 16.50 -20.02 -10.14
CA ASN A 592 15.44 -21.01 -10.27
C ASN A 592 15.46 -21.65 -11.69
N PRO A 593 15.65 -22.95 -11.82
CA PRO A 593 15.69 -23.61 -13.13
C PRO A 593 14.32 -23.67 -13.80
N ASP A 594 13.23 -23.65 -13.02
CA ASP A 594 11.85 -23.80 -13.50
C ASP A 594 11.13 -22.46 -13.68
N LEU A 595 11.90 -21.40 -13.95
CA LEU A 595 11.39 -20.04 -14.06
C LEU A 595 10.45 -19.89 -15.25
N GLN A 596 9.22 -19.46 -15.00
CA GLN A 596 8.21 -19.18 -16.01
C GLN A 596 7.65 -17.76 -15.86
N ASN A 597 7.16 -17.22 -16.98
CA ASN A 597 6.37 -16.00 -16.93
C ASN A 597 4.95 -16.29 -16.47
N GLU A 598 4.39 -15.38 -15.72
CA GLU A 598 2.96 -15.40 -15.40
C GLU A 598 2.14 -15.08 -16.64
N GLU A 599 0.98 -15.71 -16.79
CA GLU A 599 0.04 -15.49 -17.89
C GLU A 599 -1.25 -14.85 -17.41
N ILE A 600 -1.63 -13.74 -18.02
CA ILE A 600 -2.86 -13.04 -17.72
C ILE A 600 -3.70 -12.93 -18.98
N LYS A 601 -4.96 -13.40 -18.91
CA LYS A 601 -5.97 -13.30 -19.96
C LYS A 601 -7.18 -12.58 -19.39
N SER A 602 -7.57 -11.45 -19.98
CA SER A 602 -8.67 -10.64 -19.46
C SER A 602 -9.57 -10.15 -20.57
N ILE A 603 -10.85 -10.08 -20.27
CA ILE A 603 -11.90 -9.47 -21.10
C ILE A 603 -12.78 -8.57 -20.24
N GLU A 604 -13.24 -7.47 -20.81
CA GLU A 604 -14.13 -6.53 -20.14
C GLU A 604 -15.17 -5.97 -21.09
N LEU A 605 -16.38 -5.74 -20.55
CA LEU A 605 -17.49 -5.05 -21.24
C LEU A 605 -18.03 -3.96 -20.32
N GLY A 606 -18.16 -2.76 -20.83
CA GLY A 606 -18.67 -1.63 -20.07
C GLY A 606 -19.75 -0.83 -20.78
N TYR A 607 -20.59 -0.17 -19.99
CA TYR A 607 -21.63 0.77 -20.42
C TYR A 607 -21.49 2.06 -19.63
N GLY A 608 -21.58 3.19 -20.32
CA GLY A 608 -21.58 4.52 -19.74
C GLY A 608 -22.80 5.33 -20.15
N TYR A 609 -23.42 6.02 -19.17
CA TYR A 609 -24.47 7.03 -19.42
C TYR A 609 -24.07 8.34 -18.75
N VAL A 610 -24.10 9.44 -19.49
CA VAL A 610 -23.83 10.80 -19.00
C VAL A 610 -24.98 11.70 -19.41
N GLY A 611 -25.83 12.02 -18.44
CA GLY A 611 -26.94 12.97 -18.59
C GLY A 611 -26.70 14.25 -17.80
N SER A 612 -27.65 15.19 -17.87
CA SER A 612 -27.54 16.46 -17.13
C SER A 612 -27.54 16.30 -15.61
N ALA A 613 -28.31 15.36 -15.09
CA ALA A 613 -28.43 15.10 -13.67
C ALA A 613 -27.83 13.76 -13.23
N LEU A 614 -27.72 12.78 -14.12
CA LEU A 614 -27.36 11.41 -13.80
C LEU A 614 -26.20 10.94 -14.67
N ASN A 615 -25.14 10.44 -14.02
CA ASN A 615 -24.04 9.73 -14.66
C ASN A 615 -23.96 8.32 -14.08
N VAL A 616 -23.92 7.30 -14.94
CA VAL A 616 -23.81 5.89 -14.54
C VAL A 616 -22.73 5.19 -15.36
N LYS A 617 -21.92 4.38 -14.69
CA LYS A 617 -20.95 3.49 -15.34
C LYS A 617 -21.19 2.07 -14.82
N VAL A 618 -21.24 1.11 -15.71
CA VAL A 618 -21.36 -0.32 -15.42
C VAL A 618 -20.23 -1.04 -16.12
N ASN A 619 -19.59 -1.96 -15.44
CA ASN A 619 -18.51 -2.75 -15.99
C ASN A 619 -18.58 -4.20 -15.53
N VAL A 620 -18.38 -5.15 -16.44
CA VAL A 620 -18.27 -6.59 -16.18
C VAL A 620 -16.92 -7.05 -16.69
N TYR A 621 -16.23 -7.85 -15.88
CA TYR A 621 -14.89 -8.33 -16.22
C TYR A 621 -14.69 -9.81 -15.87
N SER A 622 -13.78 -10.43 -16.59
CA SER A 622 -13.25 -11.78 -16.28
C SER A 622 -11.76 -11.80 -16.58
N THR A 623 -10.97 -12.12 -15.57
CA THR A 623 -9.50 -12.22 -15.66
C THR A 623 -9.05 -13.58 -15.11
N ASN A 624 -8.32 -14.33 -15.93
CA ASN A 624 -7.59 -15.52 -15.50
C ASN A 624 -6.11 -15.15 -15.37
N TRP A 625 -5.52 -15.53 -14.25
CA TRP A 625 -4.12 -15.29 -13.93
C TRP A 625 -3.46 -16.59 -13.51
N GLY A 626 -2.55 -17.07 -14.30
CA GLY A 626 -1.91 -18.37 -14.15
C GLY A 626 -0.39 -18.33 -14.13
N ASN A 627 0.22 -19.49 -13.95
CA ASN A 627 1.67 -19.72 -13.87
C ASN A 627 2.36 -18.87 -12.78
N ARG A 628 1.66 -18.59 -11.67
CA ARG A 628 2.25 -17.82 -10.58
C ARG A 628 3.20 -18.67 -9.76
N PHE A 629 4.29 -18.05 -9.34
CA PHE A 629 5.23 -18.61 -8.37
C PHE A 629 5.09 -17.88 -7.03
N VAL A 630 4.97 -18.64 -5.95
CA VAL A 630 4.89 -18.08 -4.59
C VAL A 630 5.78 -18.89 -3.67
N THR A 631 6.64 -18.22 -2.90
CA THR A 631 7.38 -18.81 -1.78
C THR A 631 6.71 -18.42 -0.47
N ARG A 632 6.58 -19.39 0.43
CA ARG A 632 6.10 -19.19 1.80
C ARG A 632 7.10 -19.77 2.79
N SER A 633 7.36 -19.10 3.89
CA SER A 633 8.21 -19.66 4.95
C SER A 633 7.52 -20.82 5.63
N LEU A 634 8.26 -21.91 5.80
CA LEU A 634 7.91 -23.00 6.70
C LEU A 634 8.44 -22.64 8.08
N SER A 635 7.57 -22.22 8.99
CA SER A 635 7.87 -22.21 10.42
C SER A 635 7.02 -23.31 11.01
N ASN A 636 7.58 -24.49 11.24
CA ASN A 636 6.77 -25.55 11.78
C ASN A 636 6.93 -25.70 13.28
N GLN A 637 5.89 -26.25 13.90
CA GLN A 637 5.87 -26.67 15.30
C GLN A 637 6.80 -27.86 15.58
N GLN A 638 7.46 -28.41 14.54
CA GLN A 638 8.36 -29.56 14.60
C GLN A 638 9.84 -29.22 14.42
N GLY A 639 10.21 -27.92 14.40
CA GLY A 639 11.62 -27.50 14.40
C GLY A 639 12.33 -27.48 13.05
N VAL A 640 11.63 -27.61 11.95
CA VAL A 640 12.19 -27.42 10.59
C VAL A 640 11.84 -26.03 10.13
N ASP A 641 12.78 -25.10 10.19
CA ASP A 641 12.69 -23.83 9.48
C ASP A 641 13.04 -24.10 8.00
N GLY A 642 12.34 -23.44 7.09
CA GLY A 642 12.54 -23.65 5.66
C GLY A 642 11.55 -22.85 4.80
N SER A 643 11.34 -23.32 3.57
CA SER A 643 10.38 -22.70 2.64
C SER A 643 9.61 -23.73 1.82
N ALA A 644 8.38 -23.34 1.43
CA ALA A 644 7.59 -24.03 0.44
C ALA A 644 7.51 -23.18 -0.83
N GLN A 645 7.81 -23.80 -1.98
CA GLN A 645 7.74 -23.17 -3.30
C GLN A 645 6.55 -23.73 -4.06
N PHE A 646 5.59 -22.88 -4.36
CA PHE A 646 4.40 -23.21 -5.13
C PHE A 646 4.58 -22.73 -6.57
N LYS A 647 4.34 -23.62 -7.52
CA LYS A 647 4.38 -23.34 -8.95
C LYS A 647 2.97 -23.43 -9.54
N ASP A 648 2.75 -22.82 -10.70
CA ASP A 648 1.51 -22.93 -11.48
C ASP A 648 0.22 -22.55 -10.72
N ILE A 649 0.29 -21.55 -9.83
CA ILE A 649 -0.88 -21.06 -9.14
C ILE A 649 -1.79 -20.32 -10.12
N ASP A 650 -3.05 -20.78 -10.23
CA ASP A 650 -4.05 -20.20 -11.11
C ASP A 650 -5.23 -19.62 -10.31
N VAL A 651 -5.60 -18.39 -10.62
CA VAL A 651 -6.70 -17.67 -9.98
C VAL A 651 -7.61 -17.06 -11.04
N ARG A 652 -8.93 -17.09 -10.80
CA ARG A 652 -9.91 -16.42 -11.64
C ARG A 652 -10.57 -15.29 -10.88
N HIS A 653 -10.64 -14.13 -11.51
CA HIS A 653 -11.28 -12.94 -10.99
C HIS A 653 -12.41 -12.50 -11.92
N ASN A 654 -13.67 -12.74 -11.52
CA ASN A 654 -14.86 -12.25 -12.21
C ASN A 654 -15.51 -11.15 -11.38
N GLY A 655 -16.17 -10.19 -12.01
CA GLY A 655 -16.93 -9.21 -11.25
C GLY A 655 -17.80 -8.27 -12.06
N LEU A 656 -18.67 -7.60 -11.31
CA LEU A 656 -19.57 -6.53 -11.76
C LEU A 656 -19.31 -5.29 -10.92
N GLU A 657 -19.17 -4.15 -11.57
CA GLU A 657 -18.96 -2.85 -10.94
C GLU A 657 -19.98 -1.84 -11.46
N VAL A 658 -20.58 -1.09 -10.55
CA VAL A 658 -21.49 0.02 -10.86
C VAL A 658 -21.02 1.27 -10.12
N GLU A 659 -20.95 2.39 -10.81
CA GLU A 659 -20.65 3.71 -10.24
C GLU A 659 -21.70 4.70 -10.76
N ALA A 660 -22.31 5.48 -9.85
CA ALA A 660 -23.33 6.45 -10.20
C ALA A 660 -23.12 7.78 -9.48
N LYS A 661 -23.39 8.89 -10.19
CA LYS A 661 -23.50 10.24 -9.63
C LYS A 661 -24.85 10.84 -10.04
N TYR A 662 -25.62 11.31 -9.07
CA TYR A 662 -26.92 11.92 -9.31
C TYR A 662 -26.99 13.30 -8.66
N ARG A 663 -27.27 14.32 -9.46
CA ARG A 663 -27.46 15.71 -9.05
C ARG A 663 -28.86 16.16 -9.39
N PRO A 664 -29.86 15.96 -8.51
CA PRO A 664 -31.22 16.40 -8.76
C PRO A 664 -31.36 17.93 -8.88
N ASN A 665 -30.44 18.68 -8.27
CA ASN A 665 -30.44 20.15 -8.27
C ASN A 665 -29.03 20.69 -7.96
N GLY A 666 -28.87 22.01 -7.87
CA GLY A 666 -27.58 22.68 -7.64
C GLY A 666 -26.98 22.51 -6.25
N PHE A 667 -27.75 22.10 -5.26
CA PHE A 667 -27.31 22.03 -3.86
C PHE A 667 -27.18 20.59 -3.30
N LEU A 668 -27.67 19.58 -4.02
CA LEU A 668 -27.65 18.17 -3.59
C LEU A 668 -27.02 17.27 -4.63
N GLN A 669 -26.09 16.41 -4.18
CA GLN A 669 -25.48 15.38 -5.00
C GLN A 669 -25.46 14.07 -4.23
N PHE A 670 -25.76 12.97 -4.93
CA PHE A 670 -25.54 11.61 -4.45
C PHE A 670 -24.42 10.97 -5.28
N LYS A 671 -23.55 10.23 -4.61
CA LYS A 671 -22.56 9.35 -5.24
C LYS A 671 -22.79 7.94 -4.69
N GLY A 672 -22.78 6.96 -5.56
CA GLY A 672 -22.94 5.56 -5.17
C GLY A 672 -22.02 4.66 -5.97
N MET A 673 -21.58 3.58 -5.35
CA MET A 673 -20.91 2.49 -6.05
C MET A 673 -21.31 1.14 -5.46
N VAL A 674 -21.27 0.12 -6.30
CA VAL A 674 -21.36 -1.30 -5.91
C VAL A 674 -20.30 -2.07 -6.67
N SER A 675 -19.58 -2.93 -5.96
CA SER A 675 -18.63 -3.88 -6.52
C SER A 675 -18.97 -5.28 -6.02
N ILE A 676 -19.13 -6.22 -6.96
CA ILE A 676 -19.41 -7.63 -6.68
C ILE A 676 -18.33 -8.45 -7.37
N GLY A 677 -17.57 -9.22 -6.62
CA GLY A 677 -16.52 -10.11 -7.10
C GLY A 677 -16.82 -11.58 -6.85
N ASP A 678 -16.30 -12.43 -7.70
CA ASP A 678 -16.11 -13.87 -7.50
C ASP A 678 -14.66 -14.21 -7.85
N TRP A 679 -13.79 -14.12 -6.84
CA TRP A 679 -12.36 -14.33 -6.98
C TRP A 679 -11.96 -15.61 -6.25
N LYS A 680 -11.40 -16.57 -7.00
CA LYS A 680 -11.11 -17.88 -6.46
C LYS A 680 -9.98 -18.59 -7.17
N TYR A 681 -9.32 -19.48 -6.45
CA TYR A 681 -8.36 -20.44 -6.99
C TYR A 681 -9.08 -21.47 -7.86
N THR A 682 -8.43 -21.91 -8.94
CA THR A 682 -9.07 -22.80 -9.94
C THR A 682 -8.64 -24.25 -9.82
N LYS A 683 -7.57 -24.55 -9.10
CA LYS A 683 -7.03 -25.90 -8.86
C LYS A 683 -6.34 -26.00 -7.50
N ASP A 684 -6.01 -27.20 -7.08
CA ASP A 684 -5.12 -27.49 -5.97
C ASP A 684 -3.66 -27.33 -6.43
N PHE A 685 -2.74 -27.09 -5.49
CA PHE A 685 -1.34 -26.79 -5.79
C PHE A 685 -0.40 -27.73 -5.07
N GLU A 686 0.62 -28.18 -5.77
CA GLU A 686 1.76 -28.86 -5.17
C GLU A 686 2.87 -27.86 -4.84
N ALA A 687 3.48 -28.04 -3.67
CA ALA A 687 4.65 -27.31 -3.24
C ALA A 687 5.82 -28.26 -3.10
N GLU A 688 6.99 -27.81 -3.49
CA GLU A 688 8.24 -28.41 -3.09
C GLU A 688 8.71 -27.74 -1.79
N LEU A 689 9.07 -28.55 -0.80
CA LEU A 689 9.47 -28.12 0.53
C LEU A 689 10.99 -28.16 0.65
N PHE A 690 11.58 -27.10 1.19
CA PHE A 690 13.03 -26.97 1.36
C PHE A 690 13.35 -26.64 2.82
N ASP A 691 14.45 -27.21 3.34
CA ASP A 691 15.03 -26.80 4.63
C ASP A 691 15.81 -25.48 4.51
N ASP A 692 16.36 -24.98 5.62
CA ASP A 692 17.19 -23.76 5.65
C ASP A 692 18.49 -23.89 4.82
N ASN A 693 18.95 -25.11 4.54
CA ASN A 693 20.10 -25.38 3.70
C ASN A 693 19.72 -25.55 2.23
N GLN A 694 18.43 -25.32 1.89
CA GLN A 694 17.89 -25.45 0.52
C GLN A 694 17.93 -26.87 -0.04
N GLN A 695 17.95 -27.87 0.85
CA GLN A 695 17.76 -29.26 0.46
C GLN A 695 16.26 -29.53 0.38
N SER A 696 15.82 -30.18 -0.70
CA SER A 696 14.44 -30.64 -0.80
C SER A 696 14.13 -31.66 0.30
N ILE A 697 13.11 -31.39 1.10
CA ILE A 697 12.65 -32.24 2.21
C ILE A 697 11.34 -32.94 1.90
N GLY A 698 10.82 -32.78 0.69
CA GLY A 698 9.61 -33.42 0.22
C GLY A 698 8.67 -32.52 -0.55
N THR A 699 7.46 -32.99 -0.78
CA THR A 699 6.37 -32.25 -1.41
C THR A 699 5.15 -32.19 -0.50
N GLY A 700 4.35 -31.14 -0.65
CA GLY A 700 3.08 -30.99 0.04
C GLY A 700 2.01 -30.47 -0.91
N THR A 701 0.76 -30.86 -0.67
CA THR A 701 -0.37 -30.36 -1.46
C THR A 701 -1.18 -29.38 -0.65
N LEU A 702 -1.51 -28.23 -1.24
CA LEU A 702 -2.53 -27.33 -0.75
C LEU A 702 -3.83 -27.51 -1.56
N TYR A 703 -4.90 -27.83 -0.84
CA TYR A 703 -6.23 -28.04 -1.39
C TYR A 703 -6.97 -26.69 -1.43
N LEU A 704 -6.67 -25.89 -2.46
CA LEU A 704 -7.21 -24.53 -2.62
C LEU A 704 -8.25 -24.40 -3.73
N LYS A 705 -8.56 -25.47 -4.45
CA LYS A 705 -9.58 -25.41 -5.51
C LYS A 705 -10.90 -24.86 -4.99
N ASP A 706 -11.41 -23.83 -5.68
CA ASP A 706 -12.61 -23.06 -5.33
C ASP A 706 -12.53 -22.23 -4.02
N ALA A 707 -11.41 -22.26 -3.30
CA ALA A 707 -11.18 -21.35 -2.18
C ALA A 707 -11.18 -19.91 -2.64
N LYS A 708 -11.80 -19.02 -1.85
CA LYS A 708 -11.90 -17.59 -2.13
C LYS A 708 -10.55 -16.90 -1.89
N VAL A 709 -10.26 -15.87 -2.69
CA VAL A 709 -9.09 -15.00 -2.48
C VAL A 709 -9.30 -14.21 -1.21
N GLY A 710 -8.35 -14.27 -0.29
CA GLY A 710 -8.38 -13.57 0.99
C GLY A 710 -7.93 -12.12 0.91
N ASP A 711 -8.06 -11.42 2.03
CA ASP A 711 -7.66 -10.04 2.26
C ASP A 711 -8.19 -9.01 1.24
N ALA A 712 -9.30 -9.35 0.58
CA ALA A 712 -9.95 -8.48 -0.39
C ALA A 712 -11.47 -8.72 -0.34
N ALA A 713 -12.23 -7.66 -0.11
CA ALA A 713 -13.68 -7.75 -0.01
C ALA A 713 -14.31 -7.98 -1.39
N GLN A 714 -15.04 -9.09 -1.54
CA GLN A 714 -15.72 -9.44 -2.79
C GLN A 714 -17.10 -8.78 -2.93
N PHE A 715 -17.58 -8.11 -1.90
CA PHE A 715 -18.75 -7.22 -1.97
C PHE A 715 -18.44 -5.92 -1.23
N VAL A 716 -18.56 -4.81 -1.94
CA VAL A 716 -18.46 -3.47 -1.35
C VAL A 716 -19.55 -2.60 -1.96
N SER A 717 -20.27 -1.86 -1.13
CA SER A 717 -21.17 -0.80 -1.58
C SER A 717 -20.88 0.49 -0.82
N TYR A 718 -21.08 1.61 -1.48
CA TYR A 718 -20.95 2.95 -0.92
C TYR A 718 -22.05 3.86 -1.41
N LEU A 719 -22.58 4.68 -0.51
CA LEU A 719 -23.53 5.75 -0.84
C LEU A 719 -23.13 7.01 -0.07
N GLU A 720 -22.99 8.13 -0.77
CA GLU A 720 -22.70 9.43 -0.20
C GLU A 720 -23.77 10.44 -0.64
N ALA A 721 -24.23 11.23 0.31
CA ALA A 721 -25.00 12.45 0.07
C ALA A 721 -24.16 13.68 0.39
N ASP A 722 -24.03 14.58 -0.54
CA ASP A 722 -23.30 15.85 -0.46
C ASP A 722 -24.32 16.99 -0.59
N TRP A 723 -24.39 17.85 0.41
CA TRP A 723 -25.41 18.88 0.54
C TRP A 723 -24.80 20.24 0.82
N ARG A 724 -25.13 21.23 -0.01
CA ARG A 724 -24.63 22.62 0.07
C ARG A 724 -25.71 23.58 0.54
N VAL A 725 -25.37 24.36 1.54
CA VAL A 725 -26.25 25.44 2.07
C VAL A 725 -25.40 26.68 2.30
N ASN A 726 -25.55 27.68 1.44
CA ASN A 726 -24.72 28.88 1.46
C ASN A 726 -23.22 28.53 1.47
N ASP A 727 -22.50 28.97 2.50
CA ASP A 727 -21.07 28.76 2.68
C ASP A 727 -20.73 27.41 3.33
N PHE A 728 -21.74 26.60 3.64
CA PHE A 728 -21.57 25.31 4.25
C PHE A 728 -21.75 24.18 3.23
N ASN A 729 -20.94 23.16 3.39
CA ASN A 729 -21.11 21.90 2.70
C ASN A 729 -21.08 20.76 3.72
N PHE A 730 -22.06 19.86 3.67
CA PHE A 730 -22.18 18.69 4.52
C PHE A 730 -22.12 17.44 3.65
N ASP A 731 -21.41 16.43 4.09
CA ASP A 731 -21.40 15.13 3.45
C ASP A 731 -21.59 14.01 4.47
N VAL A 732 -22.36 13.01 4.07
CA VAL A 732 -22.59 11.78 4.83
C VAL A 732 -22.40 10.61 3.90
N GLY A 733 -21.49 9.70 4.25
CA GLY A 733 -21.20 8.49 3.51
C GLY A 733 -21.53 7.24 4.32
N TYR A 734 -22.07 6.22 3.66
CA TYR A 734 -22.23 4.88 4.24
C TYR A 734 -21.53 3.86 3.35
N ARG A 735 -20.62 3.12 3.92
CA ARG A 735 -19.89 2.03 3.27
C ARG A 735 -20.26 0.71 3.93
N PHE A 736 -20.66 -0.27 3.12
CA PHE A 736 -20.94 -1.63 3.58
C PHE A 736 -20.00 -2.62 2.90
N VAL A 737 -19.41 -3.51 3.67
CA VAL A 737 -18.44 -4.52 3.26
C VAL A 737 -18.95 -5.90 3.67
N ASP A 738 -18.95 -6.84 2.74
CA ASP A 738 -19.27 -8.24 2.95
C ASP A 738 -18.39 -9.13 2.06
N ASN A 739 -18.51 -10.44 2.21
CA ASN A 739 -17.71 -11.41 1.47
C ASN A 739 -16.21 -11.10 1.53
N LEU A 740 -15.74 -10.70 2.70
CA LEU A 740 -14.33 -10.62 3.05
C LEU A 740 -13.89 -11.97 3.60
N TYR A 741 -12.77 -12.49 3.09
CA TYR A 741 -12.24 -13.79 3.48
C TYR A 741 -10.83 -13.64 4.05
N ALA A 742 -10.49 -14.54 4.99
CA ALA A 742 -9.12 -14.62 5.53
C ALA A 742 -8.14 -15.07 4.46
N ASP A 743 -6.90 -14.56 4.53
CA ASP A 743 -5.81 -15.08 3.70
C ASP A 743 -5.39 -16.47 4.21
N TYR A 744 -4.79 -17.26 3.35
CA TYR A 744 -4.33 -18.60 3.71
C TYR A 744 -2.84 -18.62 4.06
N SER A 745 -2.49 -19.53 4.97
CA SER A 745 -1.11 -19.91 5.24
C SER A 745 -0.89 -21.37 4.86
N ILE A 746 0.30 -21.71 4.39
CA ILE A 746 0.68 -23.11 4.08
C ILE A 746 0.73 -23.98 5.33
N THR A 747 0.85 -23.38 6.49
CA THR A 747 0.81 -24.07 7.78
C THR A 747 -0.60 -24.17 8.36
N ASP A 748 -1.59 -23.62 7.65
CA ASP A 748 -2.98 -23.68 8.05
C ASP A 748 -3.50 -25.09 7.78
N SER A 749 -3.86 -25.80 8.85
CA SER A 749 -4.33 -27.18 8.77
C SER A 749 -5.59 -27.35 7.92
N GLU A 750 -6.37 -26.26 7.74
CA GLU A 750 -7.54 -26.27 6.89
C GLU A 750 -7.23 -26.65 5.44
N PHE A 751 -6.14 -26.10 4.86
CA PHE A 751 -5.81 -26.32 3.45
C PHE A 751 -4.87 -27.50 3.17
N THR A 752 -4.39 -28.18 4.20
CA THR A 752 -3.56 -29.38 4.05
C THR A 752 -4.38 -30.68 3.92
N GLN A 753 -5.71 -30.58 4.03
CA GLN A 753 -6.62 -31.72 3.96
C GLN A 753 -7.59 -31.58 2.77
N PRO A 754 -7.83 -32.66 2.01
CA PRO A 754 -8.87 -32.68 0.99
C PRO A 754 -10.26 -32.55 1.65
N GLY A 755 -11.18 -31.83 1.00
CA GLY A 755 -12.53 -31.63 1.51
C GLY A 755 -12.62 -30.60 2.66
N ASN A 756 -11.65 -29.70 2.75
CA ASN A 756 -11.63 -28.59 3.70
C ASN A 756 -12.84 -27.63 3.54
N LYS A 757 -13.06 -26.75 4.50
CA LYS A 757 -14.16 -25.78 4.50
C LYS A 757 -13.89 -24.52 3.65
N GLY A 758 -12.69 -24.41 3.09
CA GLY A 758 -12.23 -23.26 2.30
C GLY A 758 -11.86 -22.04 3.17
N ALA A 759 -11.71 -20.89 2.52
CA ALA A 759 -11.32 -19.65 3.21
C ALA A 759 -12.42 -19.20 4.19
N LEU A 760 -12.02 -18.84 5.41
CA LEU A 760 -12.92 -18.36 6.46
C LEU A 760 -13.55 -17.03 6.03
N LYS A 761 -14.88 -16.99 5.97
CA LYS A 761 -15.62 -15.75 5.76
C LYS A 761 -15.62 -14.91 7.04
N LEU A 762 -15.16 -13.66 6.93
CA LEU A 762 -15.16 -12.70 8.02
C LEU A 762 -16.52 -12.00 8.15
N PRO A 763 -16.89 -11.48 9.34
CA PRO A 763 -18.16 -10.77 9.55
C PRO A 763 -18.28 -9.54 8.64
N SER A 764 -19.48 -9.32 8.11
CA SER A 764 -19.81 -8.09 7.38
C SER A 764 -19.87 -6.89 8.32
N TYR A 765 -19.56 -5.70 7.79
CA TYR A 765 -19.62 -4.47 8.57
C TYR A 765 -20.07 -3.26 7.75
N GLY A 766 -20.56 -2.23 8.45
CA GLY A 766 -20.96 -0.97 7.86
C GLY A 766 -20.32 0.22 8.61
N LEU A 767 -19.78 1.18 7.85
CA LEU A 767 -19.14 2.39 8.39
C LEU A 767 -19.92 3.62 7.92
N VAL A 768 -20.12 4.55 8.83
CA VAL A 768 -20.72 5.87 8.54
C VAL A 768 -19.67 6.94 8.74
N ASP A 769 -19.40 7.72 7.69
CA ASP A 769 -18.51 8.86 7.73
C ASP A 769 -19.31 10.15 7.53
N VAL A 770 -18.95 11.20 8.26
CA VAL A 770 -19.57 12.51 8.14
C VAL A 770 -18.55 13.61 8.02
N GLY A 771 -18.90 14.63 7.25
CA GLY A 771 -18.03 15.77 7.06
C GLY A 771 -18.80 17.09 6.96
N SER A 772 -18.17 18.17 7.41
CA SER A 772 -18.70 19.53 7.30
C SER A 772 -17.61 20.50 6.88
N THR A 773 -17.90 21.34 5.90
CA THR A 773 -16.99 22.39 5.44
C THR A 773 -17.68 23.73 5.57
N TRP A 774 -17.00 24.70 6.18
CA TRP A 774 -17.39 26.11 6.23
C TRP A 774 -16.37 26.94 5.45
N LYS A 775 -16.86 27.74 4.48
CA LYS A 775 -16.08 28.69 3.70
C LYS A 775 -16.37 30.09 4.19
N PHE A 776 -15.33 30.87 4.44
CA PHE A 776 -15.46 32.25 4.91
C PHE A 776 -14.22 33.06 4.50
N LYS A 777 -14.28 34.37 4.70
CA LYS A 777 -13.11 35.23 4.50
C LYS A 777 -12.47 35.58 5.83
N LEU A 778 -11.17 35.36 5.94
CA LEU A 778 -10.36 35.81 7.08
C LEU A 778 -9.33 36.82 6.57
N PHE A 779 -9.34 38.03 7.12
CA PHE A 779 -8.51 39.15 6.63
C PHE A 779 -8.65 39.45 5.14
N GLY A 780 -9.87 39.25 4.58
CA GLY A 780 -10.15 39.44 3.15
C GLY A 780 -9.85 38.23 2.25
N ASN A 781 -9.16 37.21 2.74
CA ASN A 781 -8.71 36.04 2.01
C ASN A 781 -9.59 34.82 2.23
N ASP A 782 -9.67 33.95 1.22
CA ASP A 782 -10.47 32.73 1.25
C ASP A 782 -9.95 31.76 2.29
N THR A 783 -10.81 31.38 3.23
CA THR A 783 -10.51 30.46 4.32
C THR A 783 -11.54 29.33 4.32
N ARG A 784 -11.08 28.14 4.63
CA ARG A 784 -11.91 26.96 4.73
C ARG A 784 -11.61 26.22 6.03
N LEU A 785 -12.66 25.97 6.81
CA LEU A 785 -12.64 25.05 7.94
C LEU A 785 -13.35 23.76 7.56
N ARG A 786 -12.71 22.63 7.73
CA ARG A 786 -13.28 21.30 7.47
C ARG A 786 -13.20 20.43 8.73
N LEU A 787 -14.30 19.77 9.07
CA LEU A 787 -14.38 18.74 10.10
C LEU A 787 -14.72 17.41 9.42
N ASN A 788 -14.01 16.34 9.74
CA ASN A 788 -14.31 14.95 9.36
C ASN A 788 -14.45 14.10 10.61
N ILE A 789 -15.40 13.18 10.59
CA ILE A 789 -15.55 12.09 11.56
C ILE A 789 -15.73 10.82 10.77
N ASN A 790 -14.77 9.89 10.89
CA ASN A 790 -14.81 8.59 10.24
C ASN A 790 -15.29 7.54 11.24
N ASN A 791 -16.02 6.54 10.75
CA ASN A 791 -16.65 5.52 11.58
C ASN A 791 -17.43 6.14 12.75
N LEU A 792 -18.37 7.03 12.44
CA LEU A 792 -19.18 7.78 13.43
C LEU A 792 -19.83 6.90 14.50
N LEU A 793 -20.24 5.70 14.09
CA LEU A 793 -20.94 4.75 14.97
C LEU A 793 -19.99 3.89 15.81
N ASP A 794 -18.69 4.09 15.69
CA ASP A 794 -17.65 3.34 16.41
C ASP A 794 -17.74 1.83 16.22
N THR A 795 -18.04 1.41 14.99
CA THR A 795 -18.20 -0.02 14.65
C THR A 795 -16.87 -0.73 14.80
N VAL A 796 -16.84 -1.81 15.61
CA VAL A 796 -15.72 -2.73 15.73
C VAL A 796 -15.82 -3.79 14.65
N TYR A 797 -14.76 -3.94 13.83
CA TYR A 797 -14.76 -4.85 12.69
C TYR A 797 -13.38 -5.45 12.42
N ILE A 798 -13.35 -6.68 11.90
CA ILE A 798 -12.14 -7.31 11.41
C ILE A 798 -11.85 -6.76 10.01
N ALA A 799 -10.68 -6.17 9.83
CA ALA A 799 -10.22 -5.67 8.53
C ALA A 799 -9.47 -6.75 7.72
N GLU A 800 -8.70 -7.60 8.38
CA GLU A 800 -7.92 -8.68 7.78
C GLU A 800 -7.74 -9.85 8.76
N SER A 801 -7.54 -11.07 8.23
CA SER A 801 -7.17 -12.26 9.01
C SER A 801 -6.18 -13.13 8.21
N ASN A 802 -5.17 -13.66 8.87
CA ASN A 802 -4.18 -14.55 8.26
C ASN A 802 -4.29 -16.02 8.69
N THR A 803 -5.41 -16.40 9.31
CA THR A 803 -5.71 -17.76 9.73
C THR A 803 -7.16 -18.12 9.39
N ASN A 804 -7.42 -19.41 9.18
CA ASN A 804 -8.71 -19.94 8.73
C ASN A 804 -9.27 -20.98 9.71
N ILE A 805 -9.32 -20.68 11.00
CA ILE A 805 -9.87 -21.57 12.01
C ILE A 805 -11.39 -21.41 12.02
N HIS A 806 -12.09 -22.39 11.44
CA HIS A 806 -13.54 -22.41 11.46
C HIS A 806 -14.06 -22.74 12.86
N ALA A 807 -15.07 -22.02 13.31
CA ALA A 807 -15.70 -22.27 14.59
C ALA A 807 -16.31 -23.67 14.65
N ALA A 808 -16.12 -24.36 15.78
CA ALA A 808 -16.75 -25.63 16.11
C ALA A 808 -17.79 -25.41 17.21
N ASP A 809 -18.67 -26.41 17.43
CA ASP A 809 -19.65 -26.36 18.49
C ASP A 809 -18.94 -26.23 19.85
N GLY A 810 -19.31 -25.21 20.61
CA GLY A 810 -18.73 -24.90 21.91
C GLY A 810 -17.39 -24.18 21.90
N SER A 811 -16.79 -23.89 20.73
CA SER A 811 -15.58 -23.05 20.69
C SER A 811 -15.90 -21.59 21.02
N PRO A 812 -15.00 -20.87 21.74
CA PRO A 812 -15.17 -19.44 21.96
C PRO A 812 -15.19 -18.67 20.62
N GLN A 813 -16.20 -17.80 20.46
CA GLN A 813 -16.43 -17.07 19.21
C GLN A 813 -16.66 -15.59 19.45
N TRP A 814 -16.25 -14.78 18.49
CA TRP A 814 -16.62 -13.37 18.35
C TRP A 814 -17.29 -13.16 16.98
N ASN A 815 -18.56 -12.75 17.01
CA ASN A 815 -19.37 -12.57 15.79
C ASN A 815 -19.32 -13.77 14.82
N GLY A 816 -19.27 -15.02 15.34
CA GLY A 816 -19.21 -16.24 14.54
C GLY A 816 -17.81 -16.67 14.09
N VAL A 817 -16.77 -15.92 14.48
CA VAL A 817 -15.36 -16.26 14.21
C VAL A 817 -14.73 -16.85 15.46
N ASP A 818 -14.05 -18.00 15.32
CA ASP A 818 -13.30 -18.62 16.43
C ASP A 818 -12.21 -17.64 16.94
N THR A 819 -12.18 -17.43 18.27
CA THR A 819 -11.29 -16.41 18.87
C THR A 819 -9.80 -16.73 18.78
N ARG A 820 -9.42 -17.92 18.35
CA ARG A 820 -8.03 -18.28 18.02
C ARG A 820 -7.53 -17.70 16.71
N ASN A 821 -8.43 -17.22 15.83
CA ASN A 821 -8.01 -16.58 14.59
C ASN A 821 -7.21 -15.31 14.87
N SER A 822 -6.12 -15.18 14.13
CA SER A 822 -5.25 -14.02 14.18
C SER A 822 -5.72 -12.98 13.17
N VAL A 823 -5.99 -11.78 13.69
CA VAL A 823 -6.66 -10.72 12.94
C VAL A 823 -6.01 -9.36 13.16
N TRP A 824 -6.34 -8.43 12.27
CA TRP A 824 -6.26 -7.01 12.54
C TRP A 824 -7.66 -6.41 12.54
N PHE A 825 -8.00 -5.75 13.64
CA PHE A 825 -9.20 -4.91 13.69
C PHE A 825 -8.96 -3.59 12.99
N GLY A 826 -10.00 -3.09 12.33
CA GLY A 826 -10.02 -1.74 11.78
C GLY A 826 -10.12 -0.67 12.88
N PHE A 827 -9.94 0.59 12.50
CA PHE A 827 -10.06 1.69 13.45
C PHE A 827 -11.52 1.94 13.84
N GLY A 828 -11.75 2.26 15.10
CA GLY A 828 -13.00 2.82 15.58
C GLY A 828 -13.19 4.26 15.10
N ARG A 829 -13.98 5.03 15.85
CA ARG A 829 -14.25 6.43 15.51
C ARG A 829 -13.00 7.29 15.60
N THR A 830 -12.70 7.99 14.49
CA THR A 830 -11.63 8.98 14.43
C THR A 830 -12.18 10.32 13.92
N TRP A 831 -11.54 11.42 14.29
CA TRP A 831 -11.92 12.74 13.82
C TRP A 831 -10.70 13.59 13.47
N ASN A 832 -10.91 14.56 12.61
CA ASN A 832 -9.93 15.62 12.35
C ASN A 832 -10.63 16.92 11.95
N ALA A 833 -9.96 18.04 12.26
CA ALA A 833 -10.35 19.37 11.82
C ALA A 833 -9.19 20.03 11.09
N SER A 834 -9.46 20.64 9.92
CA SER A 834 -8.45 21.32 9.12
C SER A 834 -8.88 22.76 8.82
N LEU A 835 -7.95 23.71 9.02
CA LEU A 835 -8.10 25.11 8.64
C LEU A 835 -7.12 25.41 7.50
N LYS A 836 -7.65 25.81 6.34
CA LYS A 836 -6.85 26.22 5.18
C LYS A 836 -7.11 27.69 4.88
N TYR A 837 -6.05 28.48 4.97
CA TYR A 837 -6.01 29.91 4.61
C TYR A 837 -5.27 30.10 3.30
N ARG A 838 -5.80 30.89 2.36
CA ARG A 838 -5.16 31.22 1.08
C ARG A 838 -4.79 32.69 1.04
N PHE A 839 -3.64 33.05 0.45
CA PHE A 839 -3.15 34.42 0.34
C PHE A 839 -2.43 34.62 -0.99
#